data_873fb0a4c39102d16b1a1fd2bb766d97
#
_entry.id   873fb0a4c39102d16b1a1fd2bb766d97
#
_cell.length_a   1.000
_cell.length_b   1.000
_cell.length_c   1.000
_cell.angle_alpha   90.00
_cell.angle_beta   90.00
_cell.angle_gamma   90.00
#
_symmetry.space_group_name_H-M   'P 1'
#
loop_
_entity.id
_entity.type
_entity.pdbx_description
1 polymer ?
#
loop_
_entity_poly.entity_id
_entity_poly.type
_entity_poly.pdbx_seq_one_letter_code
_entity_poly.pdbx_strand_id
1 'polypeptide(L)'
;MTRLTGAQKSLLLGILTIVLVAQAPLPGYTEELSTQSDQVLIPELELIKEEETVSIASRYEQPISQSPSNVYVITDEDIRQSGAPDIPTILRRVPGLEVMQTTGADFNVSARGNNQLTANKMLVLVDGRSIYIDAQGAVFWKMIPVTLPEIKRIEVLKGPASSVYGFNALDGTINIITKSPEEMKGTTLQFGGGTYGTISSAAIHADKVGKFGYRLSAGSDQTAQWQDRNALSFRANKFNLQTEYDLSNLSKLHISGGLVDSNRFEGPTSEITTSQGTPAQGYAHVVYERPNSFIRGFWNHFTDVSDPVTNPILAPFLLTTDRAGNRFNSTTADTYNIEAQHSVEIGPGHRLMYGTNFRHNTLSSNYISQFSREDRLGLYVQGEWLLTETLTLITGARYDLNTFINPTISPRVALVYHIVPEHTLRASLSVAYRPPTLFETNLDPHSQATVGPFTSTTIVTPSPNLSPEQMVSYELGYQGWYLNHRLRVRTDLFFNHLTNLINFRGTSPGFAGAVNDPGQADIYGGEAGIEFLATSWLSGFVNYAYEEIGQSFTDTARRGFPRTKVNAGVRGEWDNGLNGEVAYHYVGEATYSIAGSYTAFSPLFPPGVTTPSTRVDSYNLLNLRIGYKLWQQKAEAGYMRDAEVALSAFNALNDTHKEQPLGETIGSRVMGWLTVRY
;
A
#
# COMPACT_ATOMS: atom_id res chain seq x y z
N MET A 1 18.99 -34.80 2.37
CA MET A 1 19.37 -34.01 3.55
C MET A 1 20.37 -32.94 3.10
N THR A 2 19.88 -31.81 2.67
CA THR A 2 20.70 -30.66 2.24
C THR A 2 21.27 -29.97 3.48
N ARG A 3 22.58 -29.78 3.50
CA ARG A 3 23.29 -29.10 4.60
C ARG A 3 22.89 -27.61 4.61
N LEU A 4 22.37 -27.13 5.72
CA LEU A 4 22.09 -25.72 5.95
C LEU A 4 23.37 -24.88 5.74
N THR A 5 23.23 -23.77 5.02
CA THR A 5 24.32 -22.81 4.77
C THR A 5 24.68 -22.02 6.03
N GLY A 6 25.85 -21.37 6.06
CA GLY A 6 26.32 -20.60 7.22
C GLY A 6 25.33 -19.50 7.66
N ALA A 7 24.63 -18.85 6.73
CA ALA A 7 23.61 -17.82 7.01
C ALA A 7 22.38 -18.39 7.73
N GLN A 8 21.95 -19.61 7.38
CA GLN A 8 20.83 -20.30 8.02
C GLN A 8 21.16 -20.70 9.47
N LYS A 9 22.41 -21.03 9.77
CA LYS A 9 22.88 -21.32 11.14
C LYS A 9 22.93 -20.06 12.00
N SER A 10 23.32 -18.93 11.44
CA SER A 10 23.38 -17.65 12.17
C SER A 10 21.97 -17.13 12.50
N LEU A 11 20.98 -17.35 11.62
CA LEU A 11 19.59 -16.98 11.86
C LEU A 11 18.97 -17.81 13.00
N LEU A 12 19.23 -19.13 13.02
CA LEU A 12 18.78 -20.03 14.11
C LEU A 12 19.43 -19.70 15.47
N LEU A 13 20.72 -19.31 15.47
CA LEU A 13 21.40 -18.90 16.69
C LEU A 13 20.87 -17.55 17.21
N GLY A 14 20.53 -16.60 16.34
CA GLY A 14 19.92 -15.32 16.67
C GLY A 14 18.55 -15.48 17.32
N ILE A 15 17.75 -16.41 16.82
CA ILE A 15 16.41 -16.73 17.37
C ILE A 15 16.54 -17.33 18.79
N LEU A 16 17.50 -18.21 19.01
CA LEU A 16 17.74 -18.82 20.32
C LEU A 16 18.21 -17.80 21.37
N THR A 17 18.99 -16.81 20.96
CA THR A 17 19.52 -15.76 21.84
C THR A 17 18.42 -14.78 22.26
N ILE A 18 17.48 -14.44 21.37
CA ILE A 18 16.34 -13.56 21.70
C ILE A 18 15.38 -14.24 22.67
N VAL A 19 15.15 -15.54 22.54
CA VAL A 19 14.29 -16.30 23.45
C VAL A 19 14.92 -16.44 24.85
N LEU A 20 16.26 -16.54 24.93
CA LEU A 20 16.98 -16.68 26.22
C LEU A 20 17.07 -15.37 27.02
N VAL A 21 17.10 -14.21 26.36
CA VAL A 21 17.10 -12.90 27.02
C VAL A 21 15.72 -12.57 27.66
N ALA A 22 14.64 -13.14 27.13
CA ALA A 22 13.28 -12.96 27.69
C ALA A 22 13.01 -13.77 28.98
N GLN A 23 13.93 -14.65 29.39
CA GLN A 23 13.77 -15.50 30.59
C GLN A 23 14.61 -15.09 31.80
N ALA A 24 15.29 -13.95 31.77
CA ALA A 24 16.00 -13.47 32.93
C ALA A 24 14.99 -12.90 33.98
N PRO A 25 14.93 -13.43 35.21
CA PRO A 25 14.05 -12.90 36.24
C PRO A 25 14.55 -11.52 36.69
N LEU A 26 13.71 -10.51 36.58
CA LEU A 26 13.96 -9.22 37.18
C LEU A 26 13.96 -9.35 38.71
N PRO A 27 14.86 -8.67 39.43
CA PRO A 27 14.90 -8.71 40.89
C PRO A 27 13.59 -8.17 41.48
N GLY A 28 13.00 -8.97 42.33
CA GLY A 28 11.73 -8.64 42.98
C GLY A 28 11.88 -7.41 43.89
N TYR A 29 11.07 -6.40 43.64
CA TYR A 29 10.73 -5.37 44.62
C TYR A 29 9.48 -5.83 45.35
N THR A 30 9.64 -6.08 46.64
CA THR A 30 8.51 -6.22 47.58
C THR A 30 8.11 -4.81 47.99
N GLU A 31 7.00 -4.33 47.52
CA GLU A 31 6.37 -3.10 48.02
C GLU A 31 5.31 -3.45 49.03
N GLU A 32 5.44 -2.87 50.22
CA GLU A 32 4.44 -2.95 51.30
C GLU A 32 3.15 -2.26 50.86
N LEU A 33 2.04 -2.97 50.97
CA LEU A 33 0.68 -2.45 50.80
C LEU A 33 0.39 -1.37 51.87
N SER A 34 0.49 -0.11 51.50
CA SER A 34 -0.12 0.98 52.23
C SER A 34 -1.44 1.35 51.58
N THR A 35 -2.52 1.14 52.30
CA THR A 35 -3.87 1.63 51.99
C THR A 35 -3.89 3.14 51.94
N GLN A 36 -3.94 3.73 50.75
CA GLN A 36 -4.32 5.14 50.57
C GLN A 36 -5.15 5.34 49.28
N SER A 37 -6.42 5.62 49.56
CA SER A 37 -7.41 6.44 48.83
C SER A 37 -7.59 6.33 47.32
N ASP A 38 -8.83 6.15 46.93
CA ASP A 38 -9.52 6.06 45.63
C ASP A 38 -9.34 7.24 44.65
N GLN A 39 -8.30 8.08 44.76
CA GLN A 39 -8.10 9.25 43.91
C GLN A 39 -6.94 9.14 42.90
N VAL A 40 -6.17 8.05 42.88
CA VAL A 40 -4.98 7.91 42.00
C VAL A 40 -5.23 7.07 40.76
N LEU A 41 -6.36 6.40 40.63
CA LEU A 41 -6.65 5.47 39.53
C LEU A 41 -7.04 6.17 38.20
N ILE A 42 -7.54 7.41 38.24
CA ILE A 42 -8.01 8.10 37.03
C ILE A 42 -6.86 8.52 36.06
N PRO A 43 -5.72 9.05 36.53
CA PRO A 43 -4.61 9.42 35.64
C PRO A 43 -3.87 8.23 34.99
N GLU A 44 -3.83 7.07 35.66
CA GLU A 44 -3.18 5.88 35.10
C GLU A 44 -4.02 5.17 34.04
N LEU A 45 -5.34 5.20 34.14
CA LEU A 45 -6.25 4.66 33.13
C LEU A 45 -6.21 5.46 31.82
N GLU A 46 -5.94 6.76 31.88
CA GLU A 46 -5.76 7.61 30.66
C GLU A 46 -4.43 7.35 29.93
N LEU A 47 -3.48 6.66 30.55
CA LEU A 47 -2.16 6.34 29.98
C LEU A 47 -2.08 4.95 29.33
N ILE A 48 -3.17 4.20 29.29
CA ILE A 48 -3.22 2.90 28.64
C ILE A 48 -3.52 3.12 27.14
N LYS A 49 -2.64 2.66 26.27
CA LYS A 49 -2.92 2.60 24.84
C LYS A 49 -3.88 1.45 24.57
N GLU A 50 -5.08 1.76 24.06
CA GLU A 50 -6.02 0.72 23.62
C GLU A 50 -5.44 -0.06 22.44
N GLU A 51 -5.74 -1.34 22.38
CA GLU A 51 -5.33 -2.19 21.27
C GLU A 51 -6.17 -1.86 20.04
N GLU A 52 -5.49 -1.67 18.90
CA GLU A 52 -6.17 -1.40 17.64
C GLU A 52 -6.97 -2.61 17.15
N THR A 53 -8.17 -2.35 16.68
CA THR A 53 -9.03 -3.32 15.99
C THR A 53 -8.74 -3.30 14.50
N VAL A 54 -8.57 -4.48 13.90
CA VAL A 54 -8.27 -4.66 12.47
C VAL A 54 -9.25 -5.62 11.82
N SER A 55 -9.51 -5.41 10.55
CA SER A 55 -10.40 -6.26 9.76
C SER A 55 -9.71 -6.93 8.56
N ILE A 56 -8.56 -6.42 8.16
CA ILE A 56 -7.89 -6.82 6.91
C ILE A 56 -7.43 -8.29 6.89
N ALA A 57 -7.08 -8.88 8.03
CA ALA A 57 -6.52 -10.24 8.07
C ALA A 57 -7.59 -11.35 8.05
N SER A 58 -8.77 -11.08 8.59
CA SER A 58 -9.86 -12.07 8.81
C SER A 58 -11.19 -11.67 8.21
N ARG A 59 -11.28 -10.46 7.63
CA ARG A 59 -12.50 -9.85 7.08
C ARG A 59 -13.64 -9.64 8.09
N TYR A 60 -13.32 -9.58 9.36
CA TYR A 60 -14.18 -9.10 10.45
C TYR A 60 -13.29 -8.38 11.46
N GLU A 61 -13.88 -7.50 12.26
CA GLU A 61 -13.14 -6.73 13.26
C GLU A 61 -12.68 -7.62 14.42
N GLN A 62 -11.39 -7.55 14.73
CA GLN A 62 -10.76 -8.26 15.84
C GLN A 62 -9.56 -7.47 16.35
N PRO A 63 -9.13 -7.67 17.62
CA PRO A 63 -7.89 -7.12 18.13
C PRO A 63 -6.69 -7.52 17.27
N ILE A 64 -5.73 -6.62 17.09
CA ILE A 64 -4.54 -6.88 16.25
C ILE A 64 -3.70 -8.07 16.77
N SER A 65 -3.73 -8.34 18.08
CA SER A 65 -3.07 -9.50 18.71
C SER A 65 -3.63 -10.84 18.26
N GLN A 66 -4.90 -10.88 17.85
CA GLN A 66 -5.56 -12.09 17.32
C GLN A 66 -5.35 -12.25 15.81
N SER A 67 -4.74 -11.27 15.15
CA SER A 67 -4.51 -11.33 13.70
C SER A 67 -3.54 -12.45 13.33
N PRO A 68 -3.91 -13.34 12.37
CA PRO A 68 -3.00 -14.39 11.90
C PRO A 68 -1.87 -13.87 11.00
N SER A 69 -1.80 -12.57 10.74
CA SER A 69 -0.81 -11.92 9.86
C SER A 69 -0.17 -10.73 10.53
N ASN A 70 0.96 -10.30 9.98
CA ASN A 70 1.57 -9.03 10.31
C ASN A 70 0.73 -7.87 9.77
N VAL A 71 0.01 -7.19 10.65
CA VAL A 71 -0.79 -6.01 10.33
C VAL A 71 -0.20 -4.78 11.00
N TYR A 72 -0.11 -3.69 10.26
CA TYR A 72 0.23 -2.36 10.77
C TYR A 72 -0.97 -1.43 10.56
N VAL A 73 -1.29 -0.64 11.58
CA VAL A 73 -2.40 0.32 11.53
C VAL A 73 -1.84 1.74 11.58
N ILE A 74 -2.29 2.57 10.68
CA ILE A 74 -2.05 4.03 10.68
C ILE A 74 -3.39 4.67 10.99
N THR A 75 -3.49 5.37 12.10
CA THR A 75 -4.72 6.01 12.57
C THR A 75 -4.94 7.37 11.89
N ASP A 76 -6.15 7.94 12.00
CA ASP A 76 -6.44 9.31 11.53
C ASP A 76 -5.57 10.35 12.25
N GLU A 77 -5.21 10.10 13.49
CA GLU A 77 -4.30 10.94 14.24
C GLU A 77 -2.88 10.86 13.68
N ASP A 78 -2.38 9.67 13.36
CA ASP A 78 -1.09 9.50 12.66
C ASP A 78 -1.07 10.27 11.34
N ILE A 79 -2.16 10.22 10.57
CA ILE A 79 -2.31 10.94 9.31
C ILE A 79 -2.24 12.45 9.55
N ARG A 80 -3.04 12.95 10.48
CA ARG A 80 -3.13 14.38 10.80
C ARG A 80 -1.81 14.95 11.32
N GLN A 81 -1.17 14.22 12.25
CA GLN A 81 0.06 14.67 12.91
C GLN A 81 1.30 14.56 12.02
N SER A 82 1.32 13.67 11.03
CA SER A 82 2.44 13.54 10.09
C SER A 82 2.61 14.78 9.19
N GLY A 83 1.53 15.53 8.93
CA GLY A 83 1.50 16.63 7.97
C GLY A 83 1.75 16.18 6.52
N ALA A 84 1.67 14.88 6.23
CA ALA A 84 1.89 14.33 4.91
C ALA A 84 0.87 14.86 3.89
N PRO A 85 1.27 15.17 2.65
CA PRO A 85 0.38 15.68 1.62
C PRO A 85 -0.39 14.57 0.90
N ASP A 86 -0.04 13.30 1.09
CA ASP A 86 -0.62 12.17 0.37
C ASP A 86 -0.43 10.84 1.11
N ILE A 87 -1.21 9.84 0.70
CA ILE A 87 -1.21 8.51 1.31
C ILE A 87 0.16 7.81 1.20
N PRO A 88 0.87 7.79 0.06
CA PRO A 88 2.17 7.13 -0.01
C PRO A 88 3.20 7.70 0.96
N THR A 89 3.22 9.02 1.15
CA THR A 89 4.12 9.66 2.12
C THR A 89 3.86 9.17 3.55
N ILE A 90 2.59 8.95 3.92
CA ILE A 90 2.21 8.39 5.22
C ILE A 90 2.65 6.92 5.35
N LEU A 91 2.54 6.14 4.27
CA LEU A 91 2.91 4.73 4.25
C LEU A 91 4.41 4.48 4.50
N ARG A 92 5.28 5.47 4.32
CA ARG A 92 6.73 5.37 4.61
C ARG A 92 7.05 4.96 6.04
N ARG A 93 6.14 5.23 6.99
CA ARG A 93 6.33 4.85 8.41
C ARG A 93 6.18 3.34 8.67
N VAL A 94 5.58 2.59 7.75
CA VAL A 94 5.32 1.16 7.93
C VAL A 94 6.61 0.36 7.70
N PRO A 95 7.10 -0.43 8.67
CA PRO A 95 8.30 -1.24 8.48
C PRO A 95 8.10 -2.25 7.34
N GLY A 96 9.13 -2.48 6.53
CA GLY A 96 9.09 -3.43 5.41
C GLY A 96 8.31 -2.97 4.18
N LEU A 97 7.61 -1.82 4.22
CA LEU A 97 7.12 -1.18 3.00
C LEU A 97 8.25 -0.40 2.31
N GLU A 98 8.23 -0.48 1.01
CA GLU A 98 9.05 0.31 0.12
C GLU A 98 8.14 1.28 -0.64
N VAL A 99 8.34 2.56 -0.39
CA VAL A 99 7.59 3.65 -1.02
C VAL A 99 8.57 4.48 -1.80
N MET A 100 8.48 4.42 -3.12
CA MET A 100 9.34 5.20 -4.03
C MET A 100 8.51 6.23 -4.75
N GLN A 101 8.90 7.47 -4.63
CA GLN A 101 8.35 8.57 -5.42
C GLN A 101 9.14 8.70 -6.71
N THR A 102 8.47 8.53 -7.85
CA THR A 102 9.12 8.63 -9.17
C THR A 102 8.97 10.01 -9.78
N THR A 103 7.81 10.65 -9.55
CA THR A 103 7.50 12.03 -10.00
C THR A 103 6.62 12.73 -8.96
N GLY A 104 6.11 13.92 -9.28
CA GLY A 104 5.11 14.60 -8.44
C GLY A 104 3.76 13.86 -8.37
N ALA A 105 3.45 13.06 -9.37
CA ALA A 105 2.19 12.33 -9.53
C ALA A 105 2.29 10.85 -9.15
N ASP A 106 3.42 10.21 -9.44
CA ASP A 106 3.56 8.76 -9.42
C ASP A 106 4.38 8.24 -8.25
N PHE A 107 3.88 7.20 -7.63
CA PHE A 107 4.47 6.48 -6.51
C PHE A 107 4.40 4.97 -6.74
N ASN A 108 5.49 4.29 -6.43
CA ASN A 108 5.57 2.85 -6.39
C ASN A 108 5.55 2.40 -4.92
N VAL A 109 4.61 1.52 -4.55
CA VAL A 109 4.48 0.97 -3.19
C VAL A 109 4.51 -0.55 -3.26
N SER A 110 5.49 -1.14 -2.62
CA SER A 110 5.68 -2.60 -2.55
C SER A 110 6.08 -3.04 -1.14
N ALA A 111 6.16 -4.33 -0.88
CA ALA A 111 6.59 -4.86 0.40
C ALA A 111 7.68 -5.93 0.23
N ARG A 112 8.58 -6.00 1.21
CA ARG A 112 9.55 -7.08 1.37
C ARG A 112 10.40 -7.34 0.13
N GLY A 113 10.85 -6.28 -0.53
CA GLY A 113 11.81 -6.35 -1.64
C GLY A 113 11.32 -6.97 -2.94
N ASN A 114 10.04 -7.35 -3.06
CA ASN A 114 9.47 -7.84 -4.32
C ASN A 114 9.05 -6.69 -5.25
N ASN A 115 9.97 -5.77 -5.49
CA ASN A 115 9.70 -4.56 -6.24
C ASN A 115 9.98 -4.74 -7.73
N GLN A 116 9.13 -4.14 -8.55
CA GLN A 116 9.30 -3.89 -9.97
C GLN A 116 9.08 -2.41 -10.25
N LEU A 117 9.41 -1.99 -11.45
CA LEU A 117 9.20 -0.60 -11.88
C LEU A 117 7.75 -0.15 -11.71
N THR A 118 6.79 -1.02 -11.99
CA THR A 118 5.37 -0.86 -11.64
C THR A 118 5.03 -1.81 -10.50
N ALA A 119 4.69 -1.27 -9.32
CA ALA A 119 4.32 -2.09 -8.16
C ALA A 119 2.94 -2.72 -8.38
N ASN A 120 2.93 -3.96 -8.85
CA ASN A 120 1.71 -4.68 -9.21
C ASN A 120 1.41 -5.89 -8.30
N LYS A 121 2.03 -5.95 -7.13
CA LYS A 121 1.97 -7.10 -6.22
C LYS A 121 1.15 -6.85 -4.95
N MET A 122 0.80 -5.60 -4.67
CA MET A 122 -0.01 -5.23 -3.51
C MET A 122 -1.44 -4.90 -3.93
N LEU A 123 -2.40 -5.56 -3.29
CA LEU A 123 -3.82 -5.21 -3.44
C LEU A 123 -4.14 -3.99 -2.58
N VAL A 124 -4.73 -2.96 -3.18
CA VAL A 124 -5.16 -1.75 -2.46
C VAL A 124 -6.67 -1.62 -2.52
N LEU A 125 -7.26 -1.38 -1.36
CA LEU A 125 -8.70 -1.27 -1.16
C LEU A 125 -9.06 0.09 -0.55
N VAL A 126 -10.24 0.60 -0.88
CA VAL A 126 -10.93 1.69 -0.17
C VAL A 126 -12.29 1.16 0.26
N ASP A 127 -12.54 1.10 1.56
CA ASP A 127 -13.76 0.53 2.16
C ASP A 127 -14.09 -0.87 1.61
N GLY A 128 -13.05 -1.69 1.40
CA GLY A 128 -13.15 -3.04 0.85
C GLY A 128 -13.35 -3.12 -0.67
N ARG A 129 -13.52 -2.03 -1.39
CA ARG A 129 -13.51 -1.96 -2.86
C ARG A 129 -12.08 -1.92 -3.38
N SER A 130 -11.72 -2.83 -4.28
CA SER A 130 -10.41 -2.79 -4.94
C SER A 130 -10.30 -1.55 -5.83
N ILE A 131 -9.22 -0.79 -5.67
CA ILE A 131 -8.84 0.34 -6.53
C ILE A 131 -7.67 -0.01 -7.46
N TYR A 132 -7.23 -1.26 -7.41
CA TYR A 132 -6.22 -1.80 -8.31
C TYR A 132 -6.80 -1.91 -9.72
N ILE A 133 -6.12 -1.33 -10.70
CA ILE A 133 -6.52 -1.37 -12.11
C ILE A 133 -6.01 -2.67 -12.72
N ASP A 134 -6.85 -3.71 -12.75
CA ASP A 134 -6.49 -5.06 -13.20
C ASP A 134 -5.94 -5.08 -14.65
N ALA A 135 -6.40 -4.17 -15.50
CA ALA A 135 -5.95 -4.06 -16.89
C ALA A 135 -4.45 -3.73 -17.02
N GLN A 136 -3.94 -2.89 -16.12
CA GLN A 136 -2.55 -2.39 -16.14
C GLN A 136 -1.68 -3.01 -15.04
N GLY A 137 -2.29 -3.50 -13.97
CA GLY A 137 -1.56 -3.95 -12.79
C GLY A 137 -1.00 -2.79 -11.96
N ALA A 138 -1.75 -1.73 -11.76
CA ALA A 138 -1.25 -0.52 -11.12
C ALA A 138 -2.27 0.12 -10.16
N VAL A 139 -1.76 0.94 -9.24
CA VAL A 139 -2.54 1.85 -8.40
C VAL A 139 -2.03 3.27 -8.62
N PHE A 140 -2.89 4.13 -9.13
CA PHE A 140 -2.59 5.56 -9.26
C PHE A 140 -2.90 6.28 -7.94
N TRP A 141 -1.92 6.36 -7.04
CA TRP A 141 -2.10 6.82 -5.65
C TRP A 141 -2.67 8.23 -5.53
N LYS A 142 -2.28 9.14 -6.42
CA LYS A 142 -2.81 10.51 -6.47
C LYS A 142 -4.22 10.60 -7.06
N MET A 143 -4.69 9.53 -7.71
CA MET A 143 -5.99 9.43 -8.35
C MET A 143 -7.03 8.69 -7.48
N ILE A 144 -6.77 8.49 -6.20
CA ILE A 144 -7.75 7.95 -5.27
C ILE A 144 -8.76 9.06 -4.94
N PRO A 145 -10.09 8.85 -5.19
CA PRO A 145 -11.11 9.87 -4.99
C PRO A 145 -11.51 10.01 -3.50
N VAL A 146 -10.51 10.04 -2.62
CA VAL A 146 -10.66 10.25 -1.18
C VAL A 146 -9.64 11.28 -0.75
N THR A 147 -10.03 12.20 0.13
CA THR A 147 -9.15 13.19 0.73
C THR A 147 -8.61 12.68 2.07
N LEU A 148 -7.45 13.19 2.50
CA LEU A 148 -6.83 12.72 3.75
C LEU A 148 -7.72 12.86 5.00
N PRO A 149 -8.48 13.97 5.20
CA PRO A 149 -9.36 14.10 6.36
C PRO A 149 -10.50 13.07 6.43
N GLU A 150 -10.87 12.44 5.29
CA GLU A 150 -11.90 11.39 5.24
C GLU A 150 -11.41 10.04 5.78
N ILE A 151 -10.10 9.84 5.87
CA ILE A 151 -9.52 8.54 6.25
C ILE A 151 -9.62 8.36 7.77
N LYS A 152 -10.22 7.25 8.20
CA LYS A 152 -10.31 6.83 9.60
C LYS A 152 -9.04 6.09 10.03
N ARG A 153 -8.60 5.14 9.19
CA ARG A 153 -7.35 4.39 9.38
C ARG A 153 -6.92 3.74 8.08
N ILE A 154 -5.65 3.41 8.01
CA ILE A 154 -5.09 2.58 6.93
C ILE A 154 -4.56 1.31 7.58
N GLU A 155 -5.10 0.16 7.19
CA GLU A 155 -4.63 -1.15 7.60
C GLU A 155 -3.68 -1.69 6.53
N VAL A 156 -2.48 -2.10 6.92
CA VAL A 156 -1.47 -2.67 6.03
C VAL A 156 -1.16 -4.09 6.48
N LEU A 157 -1.58 -5.06 5.70
CA LEU A 157 -1.23 -6.46 5.87
C LEU A 157 -0.06 -6.77 4.96
N LYS A 158 1.04 -7.24 5.52
CA LYS A 158 2.22 -7.68 4.78
C LYS A 158 2.24 -9.19 4.68
N GLY A 159 2.75 -9.69 3.55
CA GLY A 159 2.72 -11.10 3.19
C GLY A 159 1.44 -11.53 2.45
N PRO A 160 1.43 -12.73 1.89
CA PRO A 160 0.36 -13.22 1.03
C PRO A 160 -1.02 -13.25 1.69
N ALA A 161 -2.03 -12.70 1.01
CA ALA A 161 -3.41 -12.66 1.48
C ALA A 161 -4.41 -13.24 0.44
N SER A 162 -3.92 -13.96 -0.56
CA SER A 162 -4.77 -14.49 -1.65
C SER A 162 -5.81 -15.49 -1.18
N SER A 163 -5.59 -16.22 -0.08
CA SER A 163 -6.58 -17.14 0.49
C SER A 163 -7.91 -16.45 0.87
N VAL A 164 -7.88 -15.14 1.10
CA VAL A 164 -9.05 -14.35 1.49
C VAL A 164 -9.43 -13.33 0.41
N TYR A 165 -8.45 -12.64 -0.17
CA TYR A 165 -8.68 -11.56 -1.12
C TYR A 165 -8.58 -11.97 -2.60
N GLY A 166 -8.00 -13.16 -2.88
CA GLY A 166 -7.75 -13.64 -4.23
C GLY A 166 -6.52 -13.01 -4.86
N PHE A 167 -6.57 -12.85 -6.17
CA PHE A 167 -5.47 -12.36 -6.96
C PHE A 167 -5.00 -10.95 -6.55
N ASN A 168 -3.73 -10.68 -6.85
CA ASN A 168 -3.02 -9.41 -6.63
C ASN A 168 -2.68 -9.11 -5.15
N ALA A 169 -3.12 -9.93 -4.18
CA ALA A 169 -2.69 -9.87 -2.79
C ALA A 169 -1.43 -10.75 -2.59
N LEU A 170 -0.39 -10.55 -3.42
CA LEU A 170 0.82 -11.36 -3.43
C LEU A 170 1.77 -10.93 -2.30
N ASP A 171 2.18 -9.67 -2.28
CA ASP A 171 3.09 -9.11 -1.26
C ASP A 171 2.34 -8.61 -0.02
N GLY A 172 1.04 -8.37 -0.17
CA GLY A 172 0.19 -7.85 0.90
C GLY A 172 -1.07 -7.17 0.40
N THR A 173 -1.76 -6.58 1.35
CA THR A 173 -2.99 -5.81 1.11
C THR A 173 -2.97 -4.52 1.92
N ILE A 174 -3.37 -3.42 1.32
CA ILE A 174 -3.60 -2.14 2.00
C ILE A 174 -5.09 -1.85 1.95
N ASN A 175 -5.74 -1.61 3.09
CA ASN A 175 -7.14 -1.19 3.14
C ASN A 175 -7.25 0.20 3.77
N ILE A 176 -7.69 1.16 2.97
CA ILE A 176 -7.97 2.53 3.38
C ILE A 176 -9.44 2.56 3.83
N ILE A 177 -9.67 2.76 5.11
CA ILE A 177 -11.00 2.80 5.71
C ILE A 177 -11.37 4.25 5.95
N THR A 178 -12.51 4.67 5.41
CA THR A 178 -13.00 6.05 5.55
C THR A 178 -13.91 6.19 6.76
N LYS A 179 -14.01 7.41 7.29
CA LYS A 179 -14.92 7.76 8.39
C LYS A 179 -16.38 7.68 7.91
N SER A 180 -17.26 7.22 8.77
CA SER A 180 -18.70 7.23 8.50
C SER A 180 -19.26 8.67 8.46
N PRO A 181 -20.46 8.88 7.89
CA PRO A 181 -21.14 10.18 7.97
C PRO A 181 -21.32 10.69 9.39
N GLU A 182 -21.59 9.80 10.34
CA GLU A 182 -21.77 10.14 11.76
C GLU A 182 -20.46 10.59 12.42
N GLU A 183 -19.34 9.94 12.11
CA GLU A 183 -17.99 10.29 12.60
C GLU A 183 -17.48 11.63 12.05
N MET A 184 -18.05 12.11 10.93
CA MET A 184 -17.66 13.38 10.30
C MET A 184 -18.79 14.44 10.33
N LYS A 185 -19.77 14.28 11.19
CA LYS A 185 -20.91 15.18 11.27
C LYS A 185 -20.48 16.65 11.36
N GLY A 186 -20.90 17.45 10.39
CA GLY A 186 -20.53 18.87 10.26
C GLY A 186 -19.78 19.16 8.97
N THR A 187 -18.99 20.20 8.95
CA THR A 187 -18.20 20.64 7.80
C THR A 187 -16.72 20.68 8.14
N THR A 188 -15.92 20.01 7.33
CA THR A 188 -14.45 20.05 7.40
C THR A 188 -13.90 20.77 6.17
N LEU A 189 -13.13 21.83 6.39
CA LEU A 189 -12.38 22.53 5.36
C LEU A 189 -10.90 22.40 5.66
N GLN A 190 -10.12 21.96 4.68
CA GLN A 190 -8.66 21.90 4.78
C GLN A 190 -8.05 22.58 3.56
N PHE A 191 -7.04 23.40 3.79
CA PHE A 191 -6.24 24.03 2.75
C PHE A 191 -4.78 23.95 3.12
N GLY A 192 -3.97 23.45 2.19
CA GLY A 192 -2.51 23.41 2.28
C GLY A 192 -1.88 24.09 1.07
N GLY A 193 -0.87 24.90 1.31
CA GLY A 193 -0.10 25.55 0.25
C GLY A 193 1.39 25.55 0.57
N GLY A 194 2.24 25.40 -0.44
CA GLY A 194 3.67 25.26 -0.20
C GLY A 194 4.56 25.49 -1.40
N THR A 195 5.81 25.08 -1.24
CA THR A 195 6.86 25.20 -2.28
C THR A 195 6.44 24.49 -3.56
N TYR A 196 7.02 24.89 -4.69
CA TYR A 196 6.75 24.36 -6.03
C TYR A 196 5.29 24.54 -6.49
N GLY A 197 4.56 25.51 -5.96
CA GLY A 197 3.14 25.69 -6.25
C GLY A 197 2.30 24.50 -5.81
N THR A 198 2.72 23.80 -4.74
CA THR A 198 1.96 22.69 -4.18
C THR A 198 0.73 23.25 -3.47
N ILE A 199 -0.44 22.71 -3.82
CA ILE A 199 -1.73 23.02 -3.19
C ILE A 199 -2.42 21.68 -2.89
N SER A 200 -2.97 21.55 -1.70
CA SER A 200 -3.87 20.46 -1.33
C SER A 200 -5.07 21.05 -0.62
N SER A 201 -6.27 20.73 -1.09
CA SER A 201 -7.51 21.25 -0.53
C SER A 201 -8.57 20.17 -0.41
N ALA A 202 -9.37 20.25 0.64
CA ALA A 202 -10.53 19.39 0.86
C ALA A 202 -11.66 20.20 1.49
N ALA A 203 -12.87 19.98 0.99
CA ALA A 203 -14.12 20.46 1.56
C ALA A 203 -15.05 19.26 1.72
N ILE A 204 -15.49 19.01 2.96
CA ILE A 204 -16.28 17.83 3.30
C ILE A 204 -17.46 18.30 4.12
N HIS A 205 -18.66 17.83 3.79
CA HIS A 205 -19.85 18.02 4.60
C HIS A 205 -20.53 16.67 4.84
N ALA A 206 -20.84 16.38 6.09
CA ALA A 206 -21.49 15.14 6.48
C ALA A 206 -22.55 15.39 7.55
N ASP A 207 -23.63 14.61 7.50
CA ASP A 207 -24.66 14.62 8.54
C ASP A 207 -25.36 13.24 8.58
N LYS A 208 -26.05 13.01 9.71
CA LYS A 208 -26.94 11.86 9.88
C LYS A 208 -28.28 12.33 10.42
N VAL A 209 -29.32 12.12 9.62
CA VAL A 209 -30.70 12.48 9.96
C VAL A 209 -31.51 11.20 10.13
N GLY A 210 -31.80 10.85 11.37
CA GLY A 210 -32.48 9.59 11.70
C GLY A 210 -31.66 8.38 11.24
N LYS A 211 -32.21 7.60 10.30
CA LYS A 211 -31.58 6.41 9.73
C LYS A 211 -30.67 6.67 8.52
N PHE A 212 -30.68 7.89 8.00
CA PHE A 212 -29.95 8.24 6.79
C PHE A 212 -28.78 9.14 7.13
N GLY A 213 -27.57 8.68 6.77
CA GLY A 213 -26.35 9.45 6.82
C GLY A 213 -25.81 9.74 5.42
N TYR A 214 -25.14 10.88 5.25
CA TYR A 214 -24.44 11.21 4.01
C TYR A 214 -23.14 11.96 4.29
N ARG A 215 -22.16 11.77 3.41
CA ARG A 215 -20.91 12.52 3.36
C ARG A 215 -20.62 12.90 1.91
N LEU A 216 -20.44 14.18 1.68
CA LEU A 216 -20.08 14.76 0.40
C LEU A 216 -18.70 15.39 0.53
N SER A 217 -17.78 15.08 -0.37
CA SER A 217 -16.44 15.66 -0.38
C SER A 217 -16.01 16.11 -1.76
N ALA A 218 -15.23 17.18 -1.79
CA ALA A 218 -14.51 17.68 -2.95
C ALA A 218 -13.09 18.03 -2.53
N GLY A 219 -12.13 17.73 -3.38
CA GLY A 219 -10.72 18.02 -3.12
C GLY A 219 -9.94 18.31 -4.39
N SER A 220 -8.82 18.98 -4.23
CA SER A 220 -7.88 19.24 -5.32
C SER A 220 -6.44 19.14 -4.80
N ASP A 221 -5.63 18.37 -5.50
CA ASP A 221 -4.19 18.25 -5.26
C ASP A 221 -3.45 18.80 -6.49
N GLN A 222 -2.46 19.67 -6.26
CA GLN A 222 -1.65 20.27 -7.30
C GLN A 222 -0.18 20.31 -6.89
N THR A 223 0.69 20.10 -7.87
CA THR A 223 2.10 20.50 -7.84
C THR A 223 2.37 21.21 -9.16
N ALA A 224 2.54 22.54 -9.13
CA ALA A 224 2.66 23.34 -10.37
C ALA A 224 4.03 23.15 -11.04
N GLN A 225 5.04 22.76 -10.28
CA GLN A 225 6.40 22.58 -10.75
C GLN A 225 7.07 21.47 -9.95
N TRP A 226 7.90 20.66 -10.59
CA TRP A 226 8.76 19.70 -9.91
C TRP A 226 10.20 20.14 -10.04
N GLN A 227 10.75 20.79 -8.99
CA GLN A 227 12.06 21.42 -9.01
C GLN A 227 12.26 22.27 -10.29
N ASP A 228 13.18 21.87 -11.17
CA ASP A 228 13.51 22.59 -12.41
C ASP A 228 12.64 22.17 -13.59
N ARG A 229 11.69 21.21 -13.40
CA ARG A 229 10.89 20.61 -14.48
C ARG A 229 9.41 20.94 -14.37
N ASN A 230 8.99 22.05 -15.00
CA ASN A 230 7.57 22.40 -15.16
C ASN A 230 6.77 21.30 -15.91
N ALA A 231 7.45 20.52 -16.74
CA ALA A 231 6.83 19.42 -17.48
C ALA A 231 6.23 18.35 -16.54
N LEU A 232 6.71 18.25 -15.30
CA LEU A 232 6.20 17.33 -14.28
C LEU A 232 5.09 17.94 -13.41
N SER A 233 4.54 19.08 -13.78
CA SER A 233 3.38 19.65 -13.08
C SER A 233 2.20 18.67 -13.10
N PHE A 234 1.46 18.63 -12.01
CA PHE A 234 0.35 17.72 -11.81
C PHE A 234 -0.79 18.44 -11.10
N ARG A 235 -2.04 18.14 -11.49
CA ARG A 235 -3.24 18.55 -10.77
C ARG A 235 -4.30 17.46 -10.91
N ALA A 236 -4.90 17.06 -9.80
CA ALA A 236 -6.07 16.19 -9.76
C ALA A 236 -7.21 16.87 -8.99
N ASN A 237 -8.43 16.74 -9.49
CA ASN A 237 -9.65 17.14 -8.80
C ASN A 237 -10.42 15.88 -8.43
N LYS A 238 -10.96 15.87 -7.20
CA LYS A 238 -11.60 14.71 -6.58
C LYS A 238 -13.00 15.08 -6.13
N PHE A 239 -13.92 14.17 -6.33
CA PHE A 239 -15.27 14.25 -5.80
C PHE A 239 -15.70 12.89 -5.27
N ASN A 240 -16.32 12.86 -4.09
CA ASN A 240 -16.80 11.61 -3.48
C ASN A 240 -18.12 11.85 -2.73
N LEU A 241 -19.05 10.92 -2.90
CA LEU A 241 -20.30 10.83 -2.18
C LEU A 241 -20.39 9.48 -1.49
N GLN A 242 -20.71 9.47 -0.21
CA GLN A 242 -21.04 8.28 0.56
C GLN A 242 -22.38 8.48 1.26
N THR A 243 -23.23 7.46 1.22
CA THR A 243 -24.48 7.42 1.97
C THR A 243 -24.58 6.13 2.76
N GLU A 244 -25.22 6.22 3.92
CA GLU A 244 -25.47 5.09 4.80
C GLU A 244 -26.95 5.12 5.20
N TYR A 245 -27.61 3.97 5.15
CA TYR A 245 -28.99 3.82 5.59
C TYR A 245 -29.14 2.64 6.55
N ASP A 246 -29.58 2.91 7.77
CA ASP A 246 -29.86 1.91 8.79
C ASP A 246 -31.22 1.24 8.48
N LEU A 247 -31.18 0.11 7.76
CA LEU A 247 -32.38 -0.67 7.42
C LEU A 247 -33.04 -1.24 8.69
N SER A 248 -32.21 -1.73 9.61
CA SER A 248 -32.58 -2.22 10.93
C SER A 248 -31.43 -2.03 11.92
N ASN A 249 -31.61 -2.37 13.18
CA ASN A 249 -30.54 -2.32 14.19
C ASN A 249 -29.36 -3.28 13.88
N LEU A 250 -29.56 -4.23 12.96
CA LEU A 250 -28.57 -5.25 12.58
C LEU A 250 -28.17 -5.20 11.11
N SER A 251 -28.70 -4.25 10.33
CA SER A 251 -28.40 -4.21 8.88
C SER A 251 -28.30 -2.79 8.36
N LYS A 252 -27.27 -2.58 7.54
CA LYS A 252 -26.97 -1.30 6.92
C LYS A 252 -26.82 -1.45 5.41
N LEU A 253 -27.17 -0.41 4.69
CA LEU A 253 -26.93 -0.24 3.26
C LEU A 253 -26.01 0.96 3.08
N HIS A 254 -24.84 0.74 2.47
CA HIS A 254 -23.92 1.79 2.08
C HIS A 254 -23.94 1.93 0.56
N ILE A 255 -24.03 3.15 0.08
CA ILE A 255 -23.90 3.47 -1.34
C ILE A 255 -22.90 4.60 -1.46
N SER A 256 -21.88 4.41 -2.28
CA SER A 256 -20.88 5.44 -2.54
C SER A 256 -20.52 5.52 -4.02
N GLY A 257 -20.04 6.68 -4.43
CA GLY A 257 -19.56 6.92 -5.78
C GLY A 257 -18.62 8.11 -5.78
N GLY A 258 -17.67 8.12 -6.70
CA GLY A 258 -16.70 9.19 -6.78
C GLY A 258 -16.06 9.29 -8.15
N LEU A 259 -15.47 10.44 -8.40
CA LEU A 259 -14.80 10.80 -9.65
C LEU A 259 -13.46 11.46 -9.31
N VAL A 260 -12.48 11.23 -10.14
CA VAL A 260 -11.21 11.96 -10.11
C VAL A 260 -10.67 12.12 -11.52
N ASP A 261 -10.22 13.32 -11.86
CA ASP A 261 -9.56 13.63 -13.11
C ASP A 261 -8.17 14.24 -12.87
N SER A 262 -7.27 14.04 -13.80
CA SER A 262 -5.95 14.67 -13.79
C SER A 262 -5.68 15.36 -15.12
N ASN A 263 -5.08 16.55 -15.05
CA ASN A 263 -4.65 17.28 -16.24
C ASN A 263 -3.33 16.73 -16.81
N ARG A 264 -2.55 16.02 -15.99
CA ARG A 264 -1.28 15.43 -16.37
C ARG A 264 -0.87 14.41 -15.31
N PHE A 265 -0.43 13.26 -15.76
CA PHE A 265 0.17 12.23 -14.92
C PHE A 265 1.39 11.69 -15.66
N GLU A 266 2.58 11.86 -15.09
CA GLU A 266 3.81 11.33 -15.67
C GLU A 266 4.43 10.33 -14.69
N GLY A 267 4.83 9.18 -15.21
CA GLY A 267 5.50 8.14 -14.46
C GLY A 267 6.18 7.12 -15.36
N PRO A 268 7.12 6.33 -14.83
CA PRO A 268 7.72 5.22 -15.55
C PRO A 268 6.69 4.12 -15.80
N THR A 269 6.58 3.67 -17.04
CA THR A 269 5.67 2.60 -17.46
C THR A 269 6.41 1.34 -17.90
N SER A 270 7.70 1.45 -18.15
CA SER A 270 8.62 0.35 -18.44
C SER A 270 10.04 0.75 -18.07
N GLU A 271 10.96 -0.22 -18.09
CA GLU A 271 12.38 0.03 -17.84
C GLU A 271 13.05 0.91 -18.93
N ILE A 272 12.29 1.28 -19.96
CA ILE A 272 12.80 2.05 -21.10
C ILE A 272 12.12 3.43 -21.13
N THR A 273 10.85 3.53 -20.74
CA THR A 273 10.03 4.71 -21.02
C THR A 273 9.31 5.25 -19.80
N THR A 274 9.18 6.58 -19.77
CA THR A 274 8.16 7.26 -18.98
C THR A 274 6.98 7.61 -19.91
N SER A 275 5.77 7.51 -19.40
CA SER A 275 4.54 7.91 -20.09
C SER A 275 3.95 9.13 -19.42
N GLN A 276 3.37 10.01 -20.22
CA GLN A 276 2.59 11.14 -19.74
C GLN A 276 1.16 11.02 -20.26
N GLY A 277 0.20 10.98 -19.32
CA GLY A 277 -1.22 10.83 -19.64
C GLY A 277 -2.12 11.84 -18.94
N THR A 278 -3.40 11.72 -19.24
CA THR A 278 -4.49 12.49 -18.61
C THR A 278 -5.54 11.52 -18.04
N PRO A 279 -5.18 10.73 -17.03
CA PRO A 279 -6.08 9.71 -16.50
C PRO A 279 -7.29 10.34 -15.79
N ALA A 280 -8.43 9.66 -15.93
CA ALA A 280 -9.62 9.89 -15.14
C ALA A 280 -10.16 8.57 -14.60
N GLN A 281 -10.71 8.60 -13.39
CA GLN A 281 -11.30 7.44 -12.73
C GLN A 281 -12.66 7.78 -12.17
N GLY A 282 -13.58 6.81 -12.22
CA GLY A 282 -14.88 6.88 -11.58
C GLY A 282 -15.24 5.54 -10.94
N TYR A 283 -16.14 5.58 -9.97
CA TYR A 283 -16.65 4.36 -9.37
C TYR A 283 -18.08 4.51 -8.84
N ALA A 284 -18.75 3.38 -8.75
CA ALA A 284 -19.95 3.19 -7.94
C ALA A 284 -19.78 1.95 -7.06
N HIS A 285 -20.23 1.99 -5.80
CA HIS A 285 -20.06 0.92 -4.83
C HIS A 285 -21.30 0.81 -3.95
N VAL A 286 -21.78 -0.41 -3.75
CA VAL A 286 -22.93 -0.72 -2.91
C VAL A 286 -22.55 -1.86 -1.98
N VAL A 287 -22.84 -1.70 -0.69
CA VAL A 287 -22.63 -2.73 0.33
C VAL A 287 -23.90 -2.88 1.18
N TYR A 288 -24.42 -4.07 1.23
CA TYR A 288 -25.38 -4.49 2.25
C TYR A 288 -24.65 -5.33 3.28
N GLU A 289 -24.68 -4.90 4.54
CA GLU A 289 -23.97 -5.58 5.61
C GLU A 289 -24.86 -5.93 6.80
N ARG A 290 -24.51 -7.03 7.45
CA ARG A 290 -25.02 -7.51 8.73
C ARG A 290 -23.84 -7.99 9.58
N PRO A 291 -23.98 -8.22 10.90
CA PRO A 291 -22.86 -8.59 11.76
C PRO A 291 -22.00 -9.76 11.26
N ASN A 292 -22.61 -10.74 10.60
CA ASN A 292 -21.90 -11.95 10.15
C ASN A 292 -21.92 -12.12 8.62
N SER A 293 -22.38 -11.15 7.86
CA SER A 293 -22.46 -11.29 6.40
C SER A 293 -22.49 -9.96 5.68
N PHE A 294 -21.97 -9.96 4.46
CA PHE A 294 -22.17 -8.84 3.56
C PHE A 294 -22.39 -9.32 2.11
N ILE A 295 -23.04 -8.47 1.34
CA ILE A 295 -23.05 -8.53 -0.13
C ILE A 295 -22.57 -7.17 -0.59
N ARG A 296 -21.55 -7.14 -1.45
CA ARG A 296 -21.06 -5.90 -2.05
C ARG A 296 -20.94 -6.03 -3.55
N GLY A 297 -21.20 -4.93 -4.24
CA GLY A 297 -20.95 -4.80 -5.67
C GLY A 297 -20.28 -3.49 -5.97
N PHE A 298 -19.36 -3.47 -6.94
CA PHE A 298 -18.78 -2.23 -7.41
C PHE A 298 -18.49 -2.24 -8.91
N TRP A 299 -18.47 -1.07 -9.47
CA TRP A 299 -17.95 -0.75 -10.78
C TRP A 299 -16.85 0.29 -10.65
N ASN A 300 -15.71 0.03 -11.27
CA ASN A 300 -14.64 1.00 -11.47
C ASN A 300 -14.48 1.27 -12.96
N HIS A 301 -14.33 2.52 -13.30
CA HIS A 301 -14.07 3.01 -14.65
C HIS A 301 -12.75 3.77 -14.67
N PHE A 302 -11.93 3.50 -15.69
CA PHE A 302 -10.65 4.16 -15.92
C PHE A 302 -10.53 4.55 -17.38
N THR A 303 -10.10 5.79 -17.64
CA THR A 303 -9.72 6.25 -18.96
C THR A 303 -8.38 6.97 -18.91
N ASP A 304 -7.61 6.85 -19.97
CA ASP A 304 -6.35 7.58 -20.13
C ASP A 304 -6.04 7.81 -21.60
N VAL A 305 -5.52 8.98 -21.93
CA VAL A 305 -4.89 9.27 -23.22
C VAL A 305 -3.45 9.67 -22.91
N SER A 306 -2.50 8.84 -23.31
CA SER A 306 -1.10 9.00 -22.92
C SER A 306 -0.12 8.91 -24.09
N ASP A 307 0.95 9.70 -23.98
CA ASP A 307 2.16 9.56 -24.77
C ASP A 307 3.07 8.52 -24.11
N PRO A 308 3.36 7.39 -24.74
CA PRO A 308 4.11 6.31 -24.10
C PRO A 308 5.61 6.55 -23.98
N VAL A 309 6.15 7.58 -24.63
CA VAL A 309 7.59 7.87 -24.64
C VAL A 309 7.84 9.35 -24.39
N THR A 310 7.97 9.73 -23.13
CA THR A 310 8.27 11.12 -22.73
C THR A 310 9.64 11.28 -22.08
N ASN A 311 10.36 10.17 -21.84
CA ASN A 311 11.72 10.22 -21.28
C ASN A 311 12.63 11.07 -22.17
N PRO A 312 13.21 12.18 -21.68
CA PRO A 312 13.99 13.12 -22.50
C PRO A 312 15.27 12.51 -23.09
N ILE A 313 15.77 11.41 -22.54
CA ILE A 313 16.95 10.71 -23.05
C ILE A 313 16.60 9.87 -24.28
N LEU A 314 15.47 9.16 -24.27
CA LEU A 314 15.10 8.22 -25.33
C LEU A 314 14.09 8.78 -26.33
N ALA A 315 13.25 9.73 -25.93
CA ALA A 315 12.23 10.32 -26.82
C ALA A 315 12.78 10.87 -28.15
N PRO A 316 14.03 11.40 -28.25
CA PRO A 316 14.59 11.80 -29.53
C PRO A 316 14.87 10.63 -30.48
N PHE A 317 15.00 9.42 -29.98
CA PHE A 317 15.41 8.25 -30.76
C PHE A 317 14.32 7.18 -30.85
N LEU A 318 13.35 7.17 -29.92
CA LEU A 318 12.36 6.12 -29.77
C LEU A 318 10.95 6.67 -30.03
N LEU A 319 10.28 6.09 -31.00
CA LEU A 319 8.88 6.34 -31.30
C LEU A 319 8.09 5.05 -31.10
N THR A 320 7.10 5.07 -30.22
CA THR A 320 6.16 3.96 -30.03
C THR A 320 4.79 4.37 -30.59
N THR A 321 4.19 3.50 -31.39
CA THR A 321 2.90 3.73 -32.05
C THR A 321 2.03 2.48 -31.97
N ASP A 322 0.74 2.64 -32.19
CA ASP A 322 -0.14 1.52 -32.51
C ASP A 322 0.14 0.98 -33.94
N ARG A 323 -0.59 -0.05 -34.35
CA ARG A 323 -0.48 -0.63 -35.70
C ARG A 323 -0.85 0.35 -36.83
N ALA A 324 -1.67 1.36 -36.54
CA ALA A 324 -2.07 2.39 -37.52
C ALA A 324 -1.11 3.57 -37.58
N GLY A 325 -0.06 3.59 -36.73
CA GLY A 325 0.92 4.65 -36.64
C GLY A 325 0.54 5.79 -35.69
N ASN A 326 -0.49 5.66 -34.87
CA ASN A 326 -0.85 6.66 -33.88
C ASN A 326 0.09 6.56 -32.67
N ARG A 327 0.68 7.69 -32.28
CA ARG A 327 1.60 7.79 -31.14
C ARG A 327 0.88 7.69 -29.80
N PHE A 328 -0.29 8.32 -29.68
CA PHE A 328 -1.00 8.36 -28.38
C PHE A 328 -1.76 7.07 -28.12
N ASN A 329 -1.57 6.53 -26.93
CA ASN A 329 -2.34 5.42 -26.42
C ASN A 329 -3.64 5.94 -25.82
N SER A 330 -4.77 5.48 -26.31
CA SER A 330 -6.10 5.76 -25.76
C SER A 330 -6.64 4.49 -25.10
N THR A 331 -6.82 4.53 -23.81
CA THR A 331 -7.20 3.37 -22.99
C THR A 331 -8.48 3.62 -22.25
N THR A 332 -9.37 2.62 -22.24
CA THR A 332 -10.55 2.55 -21.36
C THR A 332 -10.59 1.16 -20.71
N ALA A 333 -10.74 1.12 -19.40
CA ALA A 333 -10.87 -0.13 -18.66
C ALA A 333 -12.03 -0.06 -17.66
N ASP A 334 -12.82 -1.13 -17.60
CA ASP A 334 -13.91 -1.28 -16.64
C ASP A 334 -13.71 -2.54 -15.81
N THR A 335 -14.03 -2.44 -14.52
CA THR A 335 -14.06 -3.58 -13.60
C THR A 335 -15.43 -3.61 -12.92
N TYR A 336 -16.14 -4.69 -13.08
CA TYR A 336 -17.39 -5.01 -12.36
C TYR A 336 -17.10 -6.14 -11.39
N ASN A 337 -17.52 -6.00 -10.14
CA ASN A 337 -17.33 -7.02 -9.13
C ASN A 337 -18.58 -7.18 -8.28
N ILE A 338 -18.91 -8.41 -7.96
CA ILE A 338 -19.90 -8.77 -6.95
C ILE A 338 -19.29 -9.80 -6.02
N GLU A 339 -19.52 -9.64 -4.72
CA GLU A 339 -18.99 -10.53 -3.68
C GLU A 339 -20.03 -10.74 -2.58
N ALA A 340 -20.12 -11.96 -2.08
CA ALA A 340 -20.93 -12.32 -0.93
C ALA A 340 -20.09 -13.13 0.06
N GLN A 341 -20.24 -12.82 1.35
CA GLN A 341 -19.57 -13.53 2.45
C GLN A 341 -20.53 -13.79 3.58
N HIS A 342 -20.37 -14.92 4.23
CA HIS A 342 -21.06 -15.26 5.46
C HIS A 342 -20.09 -15.91 6.46
N SER A 343 -20.28 -15.63 7.74
CA SER A 343 -19.57 -16.25 8.85
C SER A 343 -20.54 -16.90 9.81
N VAL A 344 -20.20 -18.07 10.30
CA VAL A 344 -21.01 -18.82 11.29
C VAL A 344 -20.13 -19.29 12.43
N GLU A 345 -20.61 -19.17 13.65
CA GLU A 345 -20.00 -19.76 14.83
C GLU A 345 -20.47 -21.22 14.96
N ILE A 346 -19.51 -22.17 15.00
CA ILE A 346 -19.76 -23.61 15.05
C ILE A 346 -19.55 -24.15 16.47
N GLY A 347 -19.81 -23.37 17.48
CA GLY A 347 -19.56 -23.65 18.89
C GLY A 347 -18.58 -22.68 19.52
N PRO A 348 -18.32 -22.80 20.83
CA PRO A 348 -17.46 -21.85 21.54
C PRO A 348 -16.04 -21.79 20.94
N GLY A 349 -15.63 -20.62 20.47
CA GLY A 349 -14.29 -20.39 19.94
C GLY A 349 -14.00 -20.96 18.55
N HIS A 350 -15.03 -21.45 17.83
CA HIS A 350 -14.89 -21.95 16.47
C HIS A 350 -15.73 -21.13 15.51
N ARG A 351 -15.09 -20.59 14.46
CA ARG A 351 -15.75 -19.79 13.42
C ARG A 351 -15.42 -20.33 12.04
N LEU A 352 -16.42 -20.42 11.19
CA LEU A 352 -16.27 -20.70 9.77
C LEU A 352 -16.75 -19.51 8.96
N MET A 353 -15.90 -19.00 8.07
CA MET A 353 -16.21 -17.97 7.10
C MET A 353 -16.11 -18.57 5.71
N TYR A 354 -17.06 -18.25 4.84
CA TYR A 354 -17.04 -18.65 3.44
C TYR A 354 -17.66 -17.59 2.56
N GLY A 355 -17.26 -17.58 1.30
CA GLY A 355 -17.77 -16.59 0.37
C GLY A 355 -17.39 -16.89 -1.07
N THR A 356 -17.92 -16.05 -1.93
CA THR A 356 -17.69 -16.09 -3.37
C THR A 356 -17.58 -14.67 -3.92
N ASN A 357 -16.77 -14.50 -4.96
CA ASN A 357 -16.76 -13.27 -5.73
C ASN A 357 -16.70 -13.58 -7.23
N PHE A 358 -17.40 -12.77 -8.01
CA PHE A 358 -17.29 -12.74 -9.46
C PHE A 358 -16.79 -11.35 -9.89
N ARG A 359 -15.81 -11.34 -10.80
CA ARG A 359 -15.23 -10.11 -11.36
C ARG A 359 -15.20 -10.22 -12.88
N HIS A 360 -15.65 -9.17 -13.54
CA HIS A 360 -15.57 -8.97 -14.98
C HIS A 360 -14.73 -7.74 -15.29
N ASN A 361 -13.62 -7.92 -15.98
CA ASN A 361 -12.72 -6.86 -16.43
C ASN A 361 -12.80 -6.69 -17.94
N THR A 362 -12.81 -5.45 -18.42
CA THR A 362 -12.69 -5.14 -19.84
C THR A 362 -11.55 -4.17 -20.09
N LEU A 363 -10.94 -4.24 -21.27
CA LEU A 363 -9.91 -3.34 -21.76
C LEU A 363 -10.14 -3.03 -23.23
N SER A 364 -10.24 -1.76 -23.55
CA SER A 364 -10.18 -1.21 -24.90
C SER A 364 -8.99 -0.27 -25.01
N SER A 365 -8.11 -0.50 -25.95
CA SER A 365 -6.96 0.37 -26.23
C SER A 365 -6.54 0.18 -27.67
N ASN A 366 -6.06 1.25 -28.30
CA ASN A 366 -5.45 1.14 -29.64
C ASN A 366 -4.06 0.46 -29.61
N TYR A 367 -3.48 0.26 -28.40
CA TYR A 367 -2.20 -0.44 -28.21
C TYR A 367 -2.35 -1.93 -27.93
N ILE A 368 -3.55 -2.50 -28.00
CA ILE A 368 -3.80 -3.94 -27.90
C ILE A 368 -4.31 -4.50 -29.22
N SER A 369 -4.07 -5.78 -29.44
CA SER A 369 -4.44 -6.47 -30.69
C SER A 369 -5.94 -6.50 -30.97
N GLN A 370 -6.74 -6.53 -29.89
CA GLN A 370 -8.22 -6.54 -29.93
C GLN A 370 -8.80 -6.16 -28.58
N PHE A 371 -10.07 -5.75 -28.53
CA PHE A 371 -10.82 -5.58 -27.29
C PHE A 371 -10.69 -6.85 -26.40
N SER A 372 -10.29 -6.65 -25.15
CA SER A 372 -10.01 -7.74 -24.23
C SER A 372 -10.97 -7.75 -23.06
N ARG A 373 -11.31 -8.95 -22.59
CA ARG A 373 -12.15 -9.18 -21.41
C ARG A 373 -11.63 -10.36 -20.62
N GLU A 374 -11.86 -10.30 -19.31
CA GLU A 374 -11.47 -11.34 -18.37
C GLU A 374 -12.56 -11.56 -17.34
N ASP A 375 -12.92 -12.81 -17.13
CA ASP A 375 -13.83 -13.25 -16.07
C ASP A 375 -13.06 -14.00 -15.01
N ARG A 376 -13.33 -13.69 -13.74
CA ARG A 376 -12.77 -14.37 -12.57
C ARG A 376 -13.89 -14.79 -11.63
N LEU A 377 -13.87 -16.05 -11.19
CA LEU A 377 -14.75 -16.56 -10.14
C LEU A 377 -13.89 -17.12 -9.01
N GLY A 378 -14.05 -16.59 -7.81
CA GLY A 378 -13.36 -17.05 -6.60
C GLY A 378 -14.32 -17.66 -5.59
N LEU A 379 -13.96 -18.81 -5.05
CA LEU A 379 -14.64 -19.46 -3.93
C LEU A 379 -13.63 -19.58 -2.78
N TYR A 380 -14.01 -19.15 -1.58
CA TYR A 380 -13.10 -19.20 -0.44
C TYR A 380 -13.78 -19.66 0.85
N VAL A 381 -12.97 -20.28 1.68
CA VAL A 381 -13.36 -20.74 3.01
C VAL A 381 -12.21 -20.52 3.98
N GLN A 382 -12.52 -20.07 5.20
CA GLN A 382 -11.57 -19.95 6.30
C GLN A 382 -12.23 -20.47 7.58
N GLY A 383 -11.52 -21.32 8.30
CA GLY A 383 -11.90 -21.80 9.63
C GLY A 383 -10.94 -21.26 10.68
N GLU A 384 -11.48 -20.86 11.83
CA GLU A 384 -10.77 -20.51 13.04
C GLU A 384 -11.15 -21.50 14.13
N TRP A 385 -10.15 -22.16 14.68
CA TRP A 385 -10.30 -23.30 15.57
C TRP A 385 -9.54 -23.04 16.87
N LEU A 386 -10.25 -22.76 17.95
CA LEU A 386 -9.66 -22.65 19.27
C LEU A 386 -9.28 -24.06 19.74
N LEU A 387 -8.00 -24.40 19.63
CA LEU A 387 -7.49 -25.74 20.03
C LEU A 387 -7.33 -25.86 21.55
N THR A 388 -6.90 -24.76 22.20
CA THR A 388 -6.84 -24.57 23.65
C THR A 388 -7.20 -23.12 23.96
N GLU A 389 -7.36 -22.77 25.23
CA GLU A 389 -7.63 -21.37 25.63
C GLU A 389 -6.59 -20.37 25.13
N THR A 390 -5.37 -20.83 24.80
CA THR A 390 -4.26 -20.00 24.39
C THR A 390 -3.80 -20.23 22.95
N LEU A 391 -4.31 -21.26 22.25
CA LEU A 391 -3.85 -21.64 20.92
C LEU A 391 -5.00 -21.69 19.92
N THR A 392 -4.93 -20.85 18.90
CA THR A 392 -5.88 -20.82 17.79
C THR A 392 -5.19 -21.28 16.51
N LEU A 393 -5.80 -22.21 15.81
CA LEU A 393 -5.44 -22.63 14.44
C LEU A 393 -6.35 -21.92 13.45
N ILE A 394 -5.79 -21.27 12.43
CA ILE A 394 -6.52 -20.71 11.31
C ILE A 394 -6.16 -21.49 10.05
N THR A 395 -7.18 -21.99 9.36
CA THR A 395 -7.02 -22.69 8.07
C THR A 395 -7.85 -22.01 7.02
N GLY A 396 -7.32 -21.81 5.84
CA GLY A 396 -8.03 -21.16 4.75
C GLY A 396 -7.62 -21.74 3.40
N ALA A 397 -8.54 -21.71 2.46
CA ALA A 397 -8.28 -22.03 1.07
C ALA A 397 -9.18 -21.22 0.16
N ARG A 398 -8.64 -20.84 -0.99
CA ARG A 398 -9.38 -20.18 -2.05
C ARG A 398 -9.11 -20.88 -3.38
N TYR A 399 -10.16 -21.11 -4.13
CA TYR A 399 -10.13 -21.63 -5.49
C TYR A 399 -10.56 -20.54 -6.45
N ASP A 400 -9.67 -20.18 -7.39
CA ASP A 400 -9.93 -19.16 -8.38
C ASP A 400 -9.91 -19.72 -9.80
N LEU A 401 -10.96 -19.40 -10.55
CA LEU A 401 -11.08 -19.57 -11.99
C LEU A 401 -10.83 -18.23 -12.68
N ASN A 402 -10.10 -18.25 -13.79
CA ASN A 402 -9.76 -17.07 -14.57
C ASN A 402 -9.73 -17.45 -16.07
N THR A 403 -10.12 -16.51 -16.93
CA THR A 403 -10.20 -16.73 -18.39
C THR A 403 -8.85 -17.09 -19.03
N PHE A 404 -7.74 -16.55 -18.51
CA PHE A 404 -6.42 -16.64 -19.17
C PHE A 404 -5.47 -17.67 -18.57
N ILE A 405 -5.74 -18.14 -17.36
CA ILE A 405 -4.84 -19.05 -16.65
C ILE A 405 -5.59 -20.29 -16.17
N ASN A 406 -4.85 -21.35 -15.92
CA ASN A 406 -5.40 -22.55 -15.26
C ASN A 406 -5.92 -22.19 -13.86
N PRO A 407 -6.91 -22.93 -13.35
CA PRO A 407 -7.40 -22.77 -11.99
C PRO A 407 -6.27 -22.78 -10.96
N THR A 408 -6.36 -21.91 -9.95
CA THR A 408 -5.38 -21.83 -8.88
C THR A 408 -6.01 -22.13 -7.52
N ILE A 409 -5.20 -22.65 -6.59
CA ILE A 409 -5.59 -22.85 -5.19
C ILE A 409 -4.61 -22.07 -4.31
N SER A 410 -5.13 -21.18 -3.48
CA SER A 410 -4.36 -20.38 -2.51
C SER A 410 -4.65 -20.87 -1.08
N PRO A 411 -3.92 -21.87 -0.57
CA PRO A 411 -4.06 -22.34 0.79
C PRO A 411 -3.36 -21.41 1.79
N ARG A 412 -3.84 -21.44 3.03
CA ARG A 412 -3.22 -20.79 4.18
C ARG A 412 -3.42 -21.63 5.44
N VAL A 413 -2.37 -21.70 6.25
CA VAL A 413 -2.43 -22.24 7.61
C VAL A 413 -1.69 -21.26 8.51
N ALA A 414 -2.29 -20.90 9.65
CA ALA A 414 -1.65 -20.07 10.65
C ALA A 414 -1.97 -20.57 12.06
N LEU A 415 -1.00 -20.38 12.95
CA LEU A 415 -1.13 -20.64 14.40
C LEU A 415 -0.95 -19.31 15.12
N VAL A 416 -1.84 -19.00 16.05
CA VAL A 416 -1.76 -17.86 16.95
C VAL A 416 -1.73 -18.41 18.37
N TYR A 417 -0.64 -18.14 19.08
CA TYR A 417 -0.41 -18.63 20.44
C TYR A 417 -0.24 -17.47 21.40
N HIS A 418 -1.18 -17.32 22.33
CA HIS A 418 -1.13 -16.36 23.42
C HIS A 418 -0.35 -16.98 24.58
N ILE A 419 0.93 -16.60 24.74
CA ILE A 419 1.76 -17.05 25.87
C ILE A 419 1.11 -16.59 27.19
N VAL A 420 0.72 -15.33 27.22
CA VAL A 420 -0.14 -14.64 28.17
C VAL A 420 -0.98 -13.63 27.37
N PRO A 421 -2.02 -13.01 27.93
CA PRO A 421 -2.89 -12.10 27.18
C PRO A 421 -2.15 -10.99 26.44
N GLU A 422 -1.06 -10.49 27.01
CA GLU A 422 -0.25 -9.40 26.46
C GLU A 422 0.79 -9.85 25.43
N HIS A 423 1.08 -11.15 25.30
CA HIS A 423 2.17 -11.69 24.48
C HIS A 423 1.69 -12.75 23.50
N THR A 424 1.77 -12.47 22.23
CA THR A 424 1.31 -13.35 21.17
C THR A 424 2.46 -13.74 20.23
N LEU A 425 2.55 -15.03 19.96
CA LEU A 425 3.36 -15.62 18.88
C LEU A 425 2.43 -16.06 17.75
N ARG A 426 2.90 -15.91 16.52
CA ARG A 426 2.20 -16.41 15.33
C ARG A 426 3.18 -17.07 14.37
N ALA A 427 2.71 -18.11 13.69
CA ALA A 427 3.41 -18.74 12.58
C ALA A 427 2.43 -18.96 11.45
N SER A 428 2.84 -18.74 10.19
CA SER A 428 1.97 -18.97 9.04
C SER A 428 2.71 -19.50 7.83
N LEU A 429 1.96 -20.24 7.01
CA LEU A 429 2.31 -20.69 5.67
C LEU A 429 1.17 -20.27 4.74
N SER A 430 1.49 -19.62 3.62
CA SER A 430 0.50 -19.19 2.63
C SER A 430 1.04 -19.21 1.21
N VAL A 431 0.12 -19.43 0.26
CA VAL A 431 0.39 -19.40 -1.17
C VAL A 431 -0.47 -18.33 -1.81
N ALA A 432 0.13 -17.51 -2.68
CA ALA A 432 -0.57 -16.47 -3.40
C ALA A 432 -0.20 -16.44 -4.88
N TYR A 433 -1.08 -15.87 -5.69
CA TYR A 433 -0.92 -15.75 -7.14
C TYR A 433 -1.23 -14.35 -7.64
N ARG A 434 -0.47 -13.94 -8.68
CA ARG A 434 -0.79 -12.79 -9.52
C ARG A 434 -1.01 -13.28 -10.95
N PRO A 435 -2.22 -13.16 -11.51
CA PRO A 435 -2.45 -13.46 -12.92
C PRO A 435 -1.78 -12.41 -13.81
N PRO A 436 -1.50 -12.72 -15.08
CA PRO A 436 -1.08 -11.72 -16.04
C PRO A 436 -2.18 -10.65 -16.19
N THR A 437 -1.78 -9.41 -16.43
CA THR A 437 -2.70 -8.31 -16.71
C THR A 437 -3.25 -8.40 -18.13
N LEU A 438 -4.32 -7.65 -18.42
CA LEU A 438 -4.86 -7.57 -19.77
C LEU A 438 -3.87 -6.94 -20.76
N PHE A 439 -3.03 -5.99 -20.30
CA PHE A 439 -1.95 -5.47 -21.13
C PHE A 439 -0.84 -6.49 -21.37
N GLU A 440 -0.37 -7.20 -20.35
CA GLU A 440 0.68 -8.23 -20.50
C GLU A 440 0.27 -9.32 -21.52
N THR A 441 -1.02 -9.65 -21.59
CA THR A 441 -1.52 -10.67 -22.51
C THR A 441 -1.81 -10.17 -23.93
N ASN A 442 -2.15 -8.89 -24.12
CA ASN A 442 -2.71 -8.40 -25.38
C ASN A 442 -1.92 -7.25 -26.04
N LEU A 443 -0.85 -6.74 -25.41
CA LEU A 443 -0.10 -5.59 -25.88
C LEU A 443 0.52 -5.82 -27.28
N ASP A 444 0.41 -4.83 -28.17
CA ASP A 444 0.72 -4.97 -29.60
C ASP A 444 1.21 -3.66 -30.28
N PRO A 445 1.95 -2.78 -29.60
CA PRO A 445 2.52 -1.60 -30.23
C PRO A 445 3.76 -1.90 -31.06
N HIS A 446 4.12 -0.95 -31.93
CA HIS A 446 5.34 -0.93 -32.69
C HIS A 446 6.28 0.15 -32.14
N SER A 447 7.49 -0.23 -31.79
CA SER A 447 8.52 0.72 -31.35
C SER A 447 9.60 0.84 -32.41
N GLN A 448 9.86 2.07 -32.86
CA GLN A 448 10.92 2.37 -33.80
C GLN A 448 12.03 3.15 -33.13
N ALA A 449 13.24 2.63 -33.18
CA ALA A 449 14.44 3.31 -32.75
C ALA A 449 15.19 3.82 -33.97
N THR A 450 15.37 5.15 -34.11
CA THR A 450 16.04 5.80 -35.24
C THR A 450 17.31 6.50 -34.79
N VAL A 451 18.41 6.18 -35.47
CA VAL A 451 19.73 6.73 -35.17
C VAL A 451 20.43 7.06 -36.45
N GLY A 452 20.56 8.34 -36.78
CA GLY A 452 21.07 8.79 -38.07
C GLY A 452 20.27 8.16 -39.21
N PRO A 453 20.92 7.48 -40.16
CA PRO A 453 20.21 6.83 -41.29
C PRO A 453 19.62 5.44 -40.92
N PHE A 454 19.85 4.94 -39.73
CA PHE A 454 19.45 3.58 -39.36
C PHE A 454 18.15 3.61 -38.53
N THR A 455 17.17 2.81 -38.93
CA THR A 455 15.92 2.60 -38.21
C THR A 455 15.77 1.10 -37.89
N SER A 456 15.56 0.79 -36.63
CA SER A 456 15.21 -0.56 -36.17
C SER A 456 13.79 -0.55 -35.62
N THR A 457 12.98 -1.51 -36.00
CA THR A 457 11.61 -1.67 -35.51
C THR A 457 11.53 -2.89 -34.63
N THR A 458 10.94 -2.71 -33.45
CA THR A 458 10.55 -3.80 -32.54
C THR A 458 9.03 -3.87 -32.51
N ILE A 459 8.48 -5.03 -32.82
CA ILE A 459 7.04 -5.31 -32.77
C ILE A 459 6.76 -6.03 -31.45
N VAL A 460 5.90 -5.44 -30.65
CA VAL A 460 5.39 -6.12 -29.45
C VAL A 460 4.29 -7.08 -29.88
N THR A 461 4.35 -8.32 -29.40
CA THR A 461 3.39 -9.36 -29.76
C THR A 461 2.60 -9.80 -28.54
N PRO A 462 1.29 -10.06 -28.68
CA PRO A 462 0.46 -10.61 -27.61
C PRO A 462 1.01 -11.91 -27.03
N SER A 463 0.82 -12.10 -25.73
CA SER A 463 1.34 -13.24 -24.96
C SER A 463 0.20 -13.95 -24.20
N PRO A 464 -0.67 -14.73 -24.89
CA PRO A 464 -1.87 -15.29 -24.30
C PRO A 464 -1.64 -16.50 -23.36
N ASN A 465 -0.44 -17.08 -23.34
CA ASN A 465 -0.12 -18.32 -22.63
C ASN A 465 0.78 -18.10 -21.40
N LEU A 466 0.61 -16.97 -20.72
CA LEU A 466 1.37 -16.69 -19.51
C LEU A 466 0.84 -17.50 -18.31
N SER A 467 1.75 -18.03 -17.51
CA SER A 467 1.42 -18.60 -16.20
C SER A 467 1.31 -17.49 -15.15
N PRO A 468 0.48 -17.66 -14.11
CA PRO A 468 0.44 -16.71 -13.01
C PRO A 468 1.76 -16.73 -12.24
N GLU A 469 2.19 -15.57 -11.73
CA GLU A 469 3.26 -15.50 -10.75
C GLU A 469 2.80 -16.16 -9.45
N GLN A 470 3.71 -16.85 -8.78
CA GLN A 470 3.42 -17.56 -7.53
C GLN A 470 4.39 -17.15 -6.43
N MET A 471 3.87 -16.98 -5.22
CA MET A 471 4.64 -16.83 -3.99
C MET A 471 4.20 -17.88 -2.97
N VAL A 472 5.20 -18.56 -2.37
CA VAL A 472 5.03 -19.37 -1.16
C VAL A 472 5.74 -18.65 -0.03
N SER A 473 5.02 -18.33 1.05
CA SER A 473 5.54 -17.54 2.17
C SER A 473 5.45 -18.31 3.48
N TYR A 474 6.52 -18.23 4.27
CA TYR A 474 6.63 -18.70 5.63
C TYR A 474 6.88 -17.49 6.53
N GLU A 475 6.11 -17.33 7.59
CA GLU A 475 6.23 -16.20 8.50
C GLU A 475 6.22 -16.66 9.95
N LEU A 476 7.01 -15.96 10.77
CA LEU A 476 7.03 -16.10 12.22
C LEU A 476 6.97 -14.70 12.83
N GLY A 477 5.99 -14.43 13.67
CA GLY A 477 5.78 -13.12 14.27
C GLY A 477 5.65 -13.20 15.79
N TYR A 478 6.05 -12.13 16.43
CA TYR A 478 5.83 -11.87 17.86
C TYR A 478 5.28 -10.46 18.06
N GLN A 479 4.32 -10.33 18.98
CA GLN A 479 3.86 -9.05 19.48
C GLN A 479 3.73 -9.13 21.00
N GLY A 480 4.20 -8.10 21.70
CA GLY A 480 4.08 -8.03 23.16
C GLY A 480 3.82 -6.62 23.66
N TRP A 481 2.99 -6.51 24.67
CA TRP A 481 2.73 -5.31 25.42
C TRP A 481 3.48 -5.34 26.75
N TYR A 482 4.09 -4.23 27.12
CA TYR A 482 4.91 -4.04 28.32
C TYR A 482 4.53 -2.74 29.02
N LEU A 483 4.94 -2.58 30.26
CA LEU A 483 4.77 -1.37 31.05
C LEU A 483 3.30 -0.89 31.10
N ASN A 484 2.38 -1.79 31.43
CA ASN A 484 0.94 -1.51 31.46
C ASN A 484 0.44 -0.91 30.13
N HIS A 485 0.70 -1.60 29.00
CA HIS A 485 0.32 -1.20 27.64
C HIS A 485 0.93 0.12 27.13
N ARG A 486 1.99 0.63 27.78
CA ARG A 486 2.69 1.84 27.32
C ARG A 486 3.81 1.57 26.31
N LEU A 487 4.23 0.32 26.19
CA LEU A 487 5.27 -0.11 25.25
C LEU A 487 4.79 -1.33 24.48
N ARG A 488 4.73 -1.21 23.16
CA ARG A 488 4.44 -2.34 22.26
C ARG A 488 5.71 -2.69 21.48
N VAL A 489 6.06 -3.97 21.47
CA VAL A 489 7.16 -4.53 20.70
C VAL A 489 6.60 -5.52 19.70
N ARG A 490 7.04 -5.41 18.45
CA ARG A 490 6.68 -6.32 17.35
C ARG A 490 7.93 -6.78 16.62
N THR A 491 7.96 -8.06 16.23
CA THR A 491 9.02 -8.62 15.40
C THR A 491 8.40 -9.65 14.46
N ASP A 492 8.81 -9.61 13.20
CA ASP A 492 8.36 -10.54 12.19
C ASP A 492 9.56 -11.02 11.36
N LEU A 493 9.64 -12.31 11.13
CA LEU A 493 10.61 -12.96 10.24
C LEU A 493 9.85 -13.59 9.08
N PHE A 494 10.39 -13.52 7.89
CA PHE A 494 9.74 -14.07 6.71
C PHE A 494 10.74 -14.72 5.75
N PHE A 495 10.22 -15.68 4.99
CA PHE A 495 10.87 -16.32 3.85
C PHE A 495 9.83 -16.46 2.74
N ASN A 496 10.09 -15.85 1.58
CA ASN A 496 9.21 -15.84 0.41
C ASN A 496 9.92 -16.48 -0.77
N HIS A 497 9.32 -17.52 -1.34
CA HIS A 497 9.79 -18.18 -2.57
C HIS A 497 8.92 -17.76 -3.74
N LEU A 498 9.52 -17.14 -4.78
CA LEU A 498 8.85 -16.60 -5.95
C LEU A 498 9.24 -17.34 -7.21
N THR A 499 8.24 -17.66 -8.04
CA THR A 499 8.40 -18.32 -9.34
C THR A 499 7.50 -17.72 -10.41
N ASN A 500 7.78 -18.01 -11.67
CA ASN A 500 6.99 -17.63 -12.85
C ASN A 500 6.80 -16.11 -13.00
N LEU A 501 7.75 -15.29 -12.56
CA LEU A 501 7.66 -13.85 -12.72
C LEU A 501 7.40 -13.47 -14.17
N ILE A 502 6.42 -12.59 -14.39
CA ILE A 502 6.12 -12.06 -15.72
C ILE A 502 7.03 -10.86 -15.97
N ASN A 503 7.76 -10.92 -17.07
CA ASN A 503 8.69 -9.88 -17.48
C ASN A 503 8.52 -9.57 -18.98
N PHE A 504 8.81 -8.33 -19.36
CA PHE A 504 8.76 -7.88 -20.75
C PHE A 504 10.16 -7.92 -21.35
N ARG A 505 10.37 -8.70 -22.42
CA ARG A 505 11.69 -8.83 -23.06
C ARG A 505 11.59 -9.14 -24.55
N GLY A 506 12.73 -9.02 -25.24
CA GLY A 506 12.88 -9.52 -26.61
C GLY A 506 12.64 -11.04 -26.68
N THR A 507 11.75 -11.47 -27.55
CA THR A 507 11.41 -12.88 -27.80
C THR A 507 12.18 -13.46 -28.99
N SER A 508 12.47 -12.63 -29.98
CA SER A 508 13.32 -12.91 -31.14
C SER A 508 13.79 -11.58 -31.78
N PRO A 509 14.74 -11.58 -32.71
CA PRO A 509 15.17 -10.35 -33.39
C PRO A 509 13.98 -9.58 -33.98
N GLY A 510 13.79 -8.32 -33.54
CA GLY A 510 12.69 -7.45 -33.95
C GLY A 510 11.34 -7.70 -33.27
N PHE A 511 11.27 -8.62 -32.29
CA PHE A 511 10.05 -8.90 -31.54
C PHE A 511 10.27 -8.86 -30.03
N ALA A 512 9.28 -8.37 -29.32
CA ALA A 512 9.23 -8.35 -27.84
C ALA A 512 7.86 -8.79 -27.33
N GLY A 513 7.76 -9.17 -26.08
CA GLY A 513 6.50 -9.54 -25.46
C GLY A 513 6.69 -9.89 -24.00
N ALA A 514 5.57 -10.07 -23.29
CA ALA A 514 5.58 -10.58 -21.92
C ALA A 514 5.89 -12.07 -21.92
N VAL A 515 6.73 -12.50 -21.01
CA VAL A 515 7.11 -13.91 -20.83
C VAL A 515 7.25 -14.22 -19.35
N ASN A 516 7.03 -15.49 -18.97
CA ASN A 516 7.43 -15.95 -17.65
C ASN A 516 8.96 -16.14 -17.63
N ASP A 517 9.63 -15.54 -16.66
CA ASP A 517 11.06 -15.77 -16.42
C ASP A 517 11.26 -17.17 -15.84
N PRO A 518 12.19 -17.99 -16.38
CA PRO A 518 12.45 -19.32 -15.86
C PRO A 518 13.20 -19.32 -14.52
N GLY A 519 13.66 -18.15 -14.07
CA GLY A 519 14.33 -17.97 -12.78
C GLY A 519 13.35 -18.05 -11.60
N GLN A 520 13.93 -17.95 -10.43
CA GLN A 520 13.21 -17.90 -9.14
C GLN A 520 13.92 -16.95 -8.20
N ALA A 521 13.25 -16.56 -7.12
CA ALA A 521 13.83 -15.78 -6.05
C ALA A 521 13.39 -16.28 -4.68
N ASP A 522 14.34 -16.25 -3.74
CA ASP A 522 14.12 -16.42 -2.31
C ASP A 522 14.38 -15.07 -1.64
N ILE A 523 13.34 -14.45 -1.11
CA ILE A 523 13.44 -13.21 -0.34
C ILE A 523 13.19 -13.54 1.12
N TYR A 524 14.14 -13.17 1.98
CA TYR A 524 14.04 -13.42 3.41
C TYR A 524 14.52 -12.21 4.21
N GLY A 525 14.00 -12.08 5.40
CA GLY A 525 14.33 -10.92 6.23
C GLY A 525 13.60 -10.89 7.55
N GLY A 526 13.73 -9.75 8.19
CA GLY A 526 13.08 -9.48 9.46
C GLY A 526 12.70 -8.02 9.61
N GLU A 527 11.63 -7.81 10.34
CA GLU A 527 11.10 -6.52 10.70
C GLU A 527 10.97 -6.44 12.22
N ALA A 528 11.31 -5.31 12.80
CA ALA A 528 11.12 -5.03 14.22
C ALA A 528 10.51 -3.65 14.40
N GLY A 529 9.61 -3.50 15.35
CA GLY A 529 8.96 -2.25 15.66
C GLY A 529 8.73 -2.09 17.15
N ILE A 530 8.98 -0.88 17.64
CA ILE A 530 8.70 -0.45 18.99
C ILE A 530 7.81 0.78 18.91
N GLU A 531 6.69 0.77 19.62
CA GLU A 531 5.84 1.93 19.84
C GLU A 531 5.76 2.21 21.33
N PHE A 532 5.85 3.47 21.71
CA PHE A 532 5.83 3.84 23.13
C PHE A 532 4.97 5.07 23.40
N LEU A 533 4.33 5.07 24.56
CA LEU A 533 3.64 6.18 25.17
C LEU A 533 4.43 6.61 26.42
N ALA A 534 5.30 7.59 26.24
CA ALA A 534 6.18 8.03 27.36
C ALA A 534 5.39 8.81 28.41
N THR A 535 4.49 9.70 27.99
CA THR A 535 3.57 10.47 28.83
C THR A 535 2.23 10.60 28.09
N SER A 536 1.21 11.21 28.71
CA SER A 536 -0.08 11.49 28.03
C SER A 536 0.06 12.40 26.81
N TRP A 537 1.12 13.19 26.74
CA TRP A 537 1.39 14.14 25.65
C TRP A 537 2.54 13.74 24.74
N LEU A 538 3.30 12.67 25.03
CA LEU A 538 4.50 12.27 24.30
C LEU A 538 4.45 10.80 23.92
N SER A 539 4.42 10.51 22.64
CA SER A 539 4.47 9.16 22.07
C SER A 539 5.52 9.08 20.95
N GLY A 540 5.86 7.86 20.55
CA GLY A 540 6.80 7.67 19.45
C GLY A 540 6.89 6.23 19.00
N PHE A 541 7.70 6.03 17.95
CA PHE A 541 7.96 4.72 17.37
C PHE A 541 9.37 4.63 16.83
N VAL A 542 9.89 3.41 16.77
CA VAL A 542 11.11 3.05 16.05
C VAL A 542 10.86 1.75 15.32
N ASN A 543 11.09 1.74 14.01
CA ASN A 543 10.93 0.56 13.16
C ASN A 543 12.22 0.29 12.40
N TYR A 544 12.56 -0.97 12.26
CA TYR A 544 13.69 -1.48 11.49
C TYR A 544 13.23 -2.59 10.56
N ALA A 545 13.71 -2.61 9.33
CA ALA A 545 13.52 -3.71 8.40
C ALA A 545 14.84 -4.07 7.72
N TYR A 546 15.12 -5.36 7.62
CA TYR A 546 16.23 -5.93 6.88
C TYR A 546 15.74 -7.01 5.93
N GLU A 547 16.18 -6.95 4.68
CA GLU A 547 15.74 -7.83 3.61
C GLU A 547 16.95 -8.28 2.77
N GLU A 548 16.94 -9.53 2.32
CA GLU A 548 17.96 -10.12 1.45
C GLU A 548 17.29 -10.95 0.36
N ILE A 549 17.89 -11.02 -0.83
CA ILE A 549 17.37 -11.79 -1.94
C ILE A 549 18.46 -12.67 -2.58
N GLY A 550 18.16 -13.96 -2.70
CA GLY A 550 18.84 -14.87 -3.60
C GLY A 550 18.00 -15.06 -4.85
N GLN A 551 18.51 -14.68 -6.03
CA GLN A 551 17.70 -14.71 -7.25
C GLN A 551 18.49 -15.20 -8.45
N SER A 552 17.82 -15.97 -9.31
CA SER A 552 18.29 -16.39 -10.64
C SER A 552 17.62 -15.65 -11.78
N PHE A 553 16.77 -14.64 -11.49
CA PHE A 553 16.20 -13.75 -12.49
C PHE A 553 17.29 -12.97 -13.23
N THR A 554 17.05 -12.71 -14.51
CA THR A 554 17.99 -12.02 -15.39
C THR A 554 17.39 -10.72 -15.92
N ASP A 555 18.25 -9.84 -16.40
CA ASP A 555 17.87 -8.55 -17.01
C ASP A 555 16.87 -7.77 -16.13
N THR A 556 15.81 -7.28 -16.75
CA THR A 556 14.77 -6.45 -16.13
C THR A 556 13.88 -7.22 -15.14
N ALA A 557 13.86 -8.55 -15.16
CA ALA A 557 13.19 -9.36 -14.14
C ALA A 557 13.92 -9.35 -12.79
N ARG A 558 15.22 -8.99 -12.77
CA ARG A 558 16.01 -8.93 -11.56
C ARG A 558 15.47 -7.87 -10.60
N ARG A 559 15.17 -8.28 -9.36
CA ARG A 559 14.68 -7.39 -8.30
C ARG A 559 15.81 -6.56 -7.73
N GLY A 560 15.54 -5.27 -7.51
CA GLY A 560 16.38 -4.34 -6.78
C GLY A 560 15.59 -3.68 -5.67
N PHE A 561 16.19 -3.57 -4.47
CA PHE A 561 15.57 -2.93 -3.32
C PHE A 561 16.63 -2.57 -2.27
N PRO A 562 16.35 -1.61 -1.37
CA PRO A 562 17.23 -1.30 -0.26
C PRO A 562 17.13 -2.40 0.81
N ARG A 563 18.29 -2.96 1.21
CA ARG A 563 18.34 -4.04 2.21
C ARG A 563 17.96 -3.58 3.61
N THR A 564 18.20 -2.33 3.94
CA THR A 564 18.02 -1.78 5.29
C THR A 564 17.15 -0.55 5.24
N LYS A 565 16.13 -0.52 6.07
CA LYS A 565 15.24 0.63 6.28
C LYS A 565 15.07 0.88 7.77
N VAL A 566 15.13 2.15 8.18
CA VAL A 566 14.88 2.59 9.56
C VAL A 566 13.86 3.72 9.53
N ASN A 567 12.83 3.61 10.36
CA ASN A 567 11.87 4.68 10.56
C ASN A 567 11.75 4.96 12.05
N ALA A 568 11.88 6.22 12.45
CA ALA A 568 11.71 6.63 13.82
C ALA A 568 10.91 7.93 13.89
N GLY A 569 10.05 8.06 14.88
CA GLY A 569 9.27 9.28 15.04
C GLY A 569 8.93 9.53 16.50
N VAL A 570 8.82 10.81 16.82
CA VAL A 570 8.36 11.30 18.13
C VAL A 570 7.30 12.34 17.91
N ARG A 571 6.20 12.21 18.64
CA ARG A 571 5.03 13.07 18.59
C ARG A 571 4.74 13.66 19.94
N GLY A 572 4.44 14.96 19.96
CA GLY A 572 3.96 15.68 21.13
C GLY A 572 2.61 16.34 20.86
N GLU A 573 1.70 16.26 21.83
CA GLU A 573 0.43 16.97 21.85
C GLU A 573 0.17 17.53 23.24
N TRP A 574 0.14 18.87 23.36
CA TRP A 574 0.02 19.57 24.64
C TRP A 574 -1.37 20.15 24.81
N ASP A 575 -1.83 20.26 26.04
CA ASP A 575 -3.14 20.79 26.42
C ASP A 575 -3.38 22.24 25.95
N ASN A 576 -2.33 23.01 25.74
CA ASN A 576 -2.40 24.38 25.25
C ASN A 576 -2.69 24.48 23.74
N GLY A 577 -2.91 23.34 23.06
CA GLY A 577 -3.20 23.24 21.63
C GLY A 577 -1.95 23.12 20.73
N LEU A 578 -0.75 23.25 21.28
CA LEU A 578 0.48 22.96 20.52
C LEU A 578 0.58 21.46 20.24
N ASN A 579 0.97 21.10 19.03
CA ASN A 579 1.22 19.71 18.65
C ASN A 579 2.29 19.63 17.57
N GLY A 580 2.90 18.46 17.39
CA GLY A 580 3.89 18.28 16.35
C GLY A 580 4.49 16.89 16.29
N GLU A 581 5.13 16.58 15.17
CA GLU A 581 5.84 15.32 14.94
C GLU A 581 7.20 15.60 14.29
N VAL A 582 8.18 14.84 14.72
CA VAL A 582 9.49 14.69 14.05
C VAL A 582 9.58 13.24 13.62
N ALA A 583 9.70 12.98 12.32
CA ALA A 583 9.85 11.64 11.77
C ALA A 583 11.09 11.55 10.88
N TYR A 584 11.91 10.55 11.13
CA TYR A 584 13.13 10.26 10.39
C TYR A 584 13.02 8.93 9.67
N HIS A 585 13.42 8.91 8.39
CA HIS A 585 13.48 7.72 7.57
C HIS A 585 14.88 7.59 6.95
N TYR A 586 15.51 6.45 7.16
CA TYR A 586 16.72 6.04 6.46
C TYR A 586 16.38 4.90 5.52
N VAL A 587 16.80 5.02 4.27
CA VAL A 587 16.67 3.98 3.24
C VAL A 587 18.07 3.68 2.71
N GLY A 588 18.46 2.41 2.78
CA GLY A 588 19.76 1.93 2.32
C GLY A 588 19.92 2.01 0.80
N GLU A 589 21.13 1.86 0.32
CA GLU A 589 21.41 1.78 -1.11
C GLU A 589 20.72 0.59 -1.78
N ALA A 590 20.37 0.75 -3.05
CA ALA A 590 19.78 -0.30 -3.86
C ALA A 590 20.39 -0.34 -5.28
N THR A 591 20.42 -1.53 -5.86
CA THR A 591 20.84 -1.70 -7.27
C THR A 591 19.69 -2.30 -8.05
N TYR A 592 19.25 -1.57 -9.06
CA TYR A 592 18.14 -1.94 -9.94
C TYR A 592 18.66 -2.39 -11.30
N SER A 593 17.91 -3.22 -12.00
CA SER A 593 18.16 -3.48 -13.42
C SER A 593 17.64 -2.34 -14.28
N ILE A 594 18.41 -1.96 -15.28
CA ILE A 594 18.00 -1.01 -16.33
C ILE A 594 18.04 -1.76 -17.64
N ALA A 595 17.08 -1.50 -18.51
CA ALA A 595 17.02 -2.14 -19.82
C ALA A 595 18.31 -1.92 -20.63
N GLY A 596 18.78 -3.00 -21.25
CA GLY A 596 19.98 -2.98 -22.10
C GLY A 596 19.91 -1.99 -23.25
N SER A 597 18.70 -1.52 -23.63
CA SER A 597 18.49 -0.45 -24.59
C SER A 597 19.18 0.87 -24.23
N TYR A 598 19.23 1.24 -22.94
CA TYR A 598 19.98 2.42 -22.52
C TYR A 598 21.46 2.31 -22.82
N THR A 599 22.05 1.14 -22.60
CA THR A 599 23.45 0.87 -22.94
C THR A 599 23.66 0.82 -24.44
N ALA A 600 22.74 0.23 -25.20
CA ALA A 600 22.81 0.14 -26.65
C ALA A 600 22.71 1.52 -27.32
N PHE A 601 21.90 2.43 -26.79
CA PHE A 601 21.75 3.79 -27.31
C PHE A 601 22.77 4.78 -26.77
N SER A 602 23.50 4.45 -25.70
CA SER A 602 24.44 5.40 -25.05
C SER A 602 25.50 6.02 -25.98
N PRO A 603 26.04 5.34 -27.01
CA PRO A 603 26.98 5.98 -27.95
C PRO A 603 26.36 7.13 -28.77
N LEU A 604 25.04 7.24 -28.77
CA LEU A 604 24.25 8.15 -29.57
C LEU A 604 23.69 9.32 -28.77
N PHE A 605 23.86 9.29 -27.45
CA PHE A 605 23.38 10.35 -26.57
C PHE A 605 24.14 11.65 -26.83
N PRO A 606 23.45 12.80 -26.74
CA PRO A 606 24.11 14.10 -26.83
C PRO A 606 25.21 14.25 -25.77
N PRO A 607 26.23 15.07 -26.01
CA PRO A 607 27.25 15.36 -25.02
C PRO A 607 26.63 15.81 -23.68
N GLY A 608 27.05 15.18 -22.59
CA GLY A 608 26.53 15.46 -21.24
C GLY A 608 25.31 14.63 -20.84
N VAL A 609 24.72 13.84 -21.73
CA VAL A 609 23.66 12.88 -21.41
C VAL A 609 24.29 11.51 -21.12
N THR A 610 24.04 10.99 -19.95
CA THR A 610 24.55 9.66 -19.51
C THR A 610 23.41 8.68 -19.34
N THR A 611 23.72 7.39 -19.43
CA THR A 611 22.80 6.33 -19.04
C THR A 611 22.37 6.52 -17.58
N PRO A 612 21.11 6.28 -17.21
CA PRO A 612 20.70 6.27 -15.82
C PRO A 612 21.57 5.32 -14.98
N SER A 613 21.91 5.72 -13.77
CA SER A 613 22.63 4.84 -12.84
C SER A 613 21.73 3.67 -12.45
N THR A 614 22.27 2.45 -12.48
CA THR A 614 21.59 1.28 -11.89
C THR A 614 21.53 1.35 -10.36
N ARG A 615 22.44 2.11 -9.76
CA ARG A 615 22.53 2.29 -8.31
C ARG A 615 21.78 3.54 -7.88
N VAL A 616 20.97 3.39 -6.86
CA VAL A 616 20.38 4.44 -6.04
C VAL A 616 21.12 4.44 -4.72
N ASP A 617 21.73 5.57 -4.36
CA ASP A 617 22.45 5.71 -3.11
C ASP A 617 21.49 5.76 -1.92
N SER A 618 22.00 5.46 -0.73
CA SER A 618 21.22 5.61 0.50
C SER A 618 20.84 7.06 0.74
N TYR A 619 19.67 7.28 1.31
CA TYR A 619 19.17 8.62 1.61
C TYR A 619 18.46 8.71 2.96
N ASN A 620 18.34 9.96 3.43
CA ASN A 620 17.74 10.30 4.71
C ASN A 620 16.61 11.29 4.52
N LEU A 621 15.44 11.02 5.06
CA LEU A 621 14.31 11.93 5.07
C LEU A 621 14.02 12.35 6.52
N LEU A 622 14.13 13.62 6.81
CA LEU A 622 13.65 14.21 8.06
C LEU A 622 12.38 14.99 7.77
N ASN A 623 11.27 14.53 8.31
CA ASN A 623 9.98 15.19 8.19
C ASN A 623 9.63 15.86 9.52
N LEU A 624 9.23 17.12 9.45
CA LEU A 624 8.90 17.94 10.60
C LEU A 624 7.48 18.49 10.45
N ARG A 625 6.73 18.51 11.54
CA ARG A 625 5.46 19.21 11.61
C ARG A 625 5.33 19.91 12.97
N ILE A 626 4.81 21.12 12.93
CA ILE A 626 4.34 21.84 14.10
C ILE A 626 2.95 22.39 13.80
N GLY A 627 2.02 22.21 14.71
CA GLY A 627 0.64 22.69 14.61
C GLY A 627 0.19 23.38 15.89
N TYR A 628 -0.79 24.26 15.72
CA TYR A 628 -1.42 24.94 16.84
C TYR A 628 -2.94 24.98 16.64
N LYS A 629 -3.68 24.41 17.60
CA LYS A 629 -5.15 24.49 17.65
C LYS A 629 -5.55 25.85 18.18
N LEU A 630 -6.15 26.69 17.33
CA LEU A 630 -6.60 28.04 17.67
C LEU A 630 -7.78 27.98 18.65
N TRP A 631 -8.64 27.00 18.47
CA TRP A 631 -9.69 26.64 19.39
C TRP A 631 -10.07 25.17 19.19
N GLN A 632 -10.65 24.55 20.20
CA GLN A 632 -11.14 23.18 20.18
C GLN A 632 -12.37 23.07 21.08
N GLN A 633 -13.41 22.42 20.60
CA GLN A 633 -14.61 22.12 21.34
C GLN A 633 -15.05 20.68 21.04
N LYS A 634 -15.20 19.86 22.06
CA LYS A 634 -15.78 18.53 21.92
C LYS A 634 -17.27 18.68 21.68
N ALA A 635 -17.79 18.19 20.55
CA ALA A 635 -19.20 18.14 20.25
C ALA A 635 -19.84 16.89 20.86
N GLU A 636 -21.17 16.90 20.99
CA GLU A 636 -21.94 15.69 21.28
C GLU A 636 -21.63 14.63 20.23
N ALA A 637 -21.59 13.34 20.61
CA ALA A 637 -21.25 12.21 19.75
C ALA A 637 -19.78 12.06 19.34
N GLY A 638 -18.81 12.73 20.00
CA GLY A 638 -17.40 12.50 19.79
C GLY A 638 -16.76 13.24 18.60
N TYR A 639 -17.55 13.99 17.80
CA TYR A 639 -17.02 14.84 16.75
C TYR A 639 -16.26 16.04 17.34
N MET A 640 -15.08 16.33 16.78
CA MET A 640 -14.27 17.48 17.21
C MET A 640 -14.54 18.69 16.33
N ARG A 641 -14.88 19.81 16.96
CA ARG A 641 -14.92 21.11 16.31
C ARG A 641 -13.65 21.85 16.67
N ASP A 642 -12.87 22.21 15.70
CA ASP A 642 -11.61 22.92 15.92
C ASP A 642 -11.19 23.77 14.72
N ALA A 643 -10.21 24.63 14.96
CA ALA A 643 -9.44 25.28 13.90
C ALA A 643 -7.97 25.12 14.22
N GLU A 644 -7.20 24.63 13.27
CA GLU A 644 -5.78 24.36 13.41
C GLU A 644 -5.01 25.01 12.28
N VAL A 645 -3.89 25.62 12.61
CA VAL A 645 -2.85 26.03 11.66
C VAL A 645 -1.62 25.16 11.88
N ALA A 646 -0.96 24.74 10.80
CA ALA A 646 0.24 23.95 10.91
C ALA A 646 1.26 24.29 9.82
N LEU A 647 2.53 24.01 10.11
CA LEU A 647 3.64 24.05 9.17
C LEU A 647 4.27 22.66 9.11
N SER A 648 4.50 22.15 7.91
CA SER A 648 5.21 20.88 7.69
C SER A 648 6.37 21.07 6.72
N ALA A 649 7.46 20.36 6.98
CA ALA A 649 8.62 20.29 6.11
C ALA A 649 8.96 18.84 5.82
N PHE A 650 8.93 18.46 4.55
CA PHE A 650 9.34 17.14 4.07
C PHE A 650 10.77 17.21 3.58
N ASN A 651 11.57 16.19 3.92
CA ASN A 651 12.97 16.16 3.64
C ASN A 651 13.66 17.47 4.08
N ALA A 652 13.46 17.85 5.36
CA ALA A 652 13.95 19.10 5.93
C ALA A 652 15.49 19.22 5.88
N LEU A 653 16.22 18.09 5.81
CA LEU A 653 17.67 18.05 5.60
C LEU A 653 18.06 18.39 4.16
N ASN A 654 17.09 18.43 3.24
CA ASN A 654 17.30 18.59 1.81
C ASN A 654 18.30 17.57 1.23
N ASP A 655 18.22 16.32 1.70
CA ASP A 655 18.97 15.20 1.11
C ASP A 655 18.44 14.96 -0.30
N THR A 656 19.13 15.54 -1.29
CA THR A 656 18.70 15.52 -2.69
C THR A 656 19.07 14.18 -3.32
N HIS A 657 18.08 13.37 -3.64
CA HIS A 657 18.27 11.98 -4.08
C HIS A 657 17.22 11.55 -5.10
N LYS A 658 17.45 10.39 -5.70
CA LYS A 658 16.44 9.63 -6.45
C LYS A 658 16.04 8.41 -5.63
N GLU A 659 14.79 7.98 -5.77
CA GLU A 659 14.29 6.77 -5.10
C GLU A 659 14.20 5.59 -6.08
N GLN A 660 14.35 5.87 -7.38
CA GLN A 660 14.34 4.90 -8.46
C GLN A 660 15.19 5.44 -9.62
N PRO A 661 15.95 4.59 -10.37
CA PRO A 661 16.85 5.04 -11.43
C PRO A 661 16.24 5.95 -12.48
N LEU A 662 15.00 5.66 -12.90
CA LEU A 662 14.24 6.44 -13.89
C LEU A 662 13.38 7.54 -13.24
N GLY A 663 13.32 7.59 -11.91
CA GLY A 663 12.60 8.61 -11.16
C GLY A 663 13.31 9.95 -11.21
N GLU A 664 12.57 10.97 -10.82
CA GLU A 664 13.07 12.34 -10.74
C GLU A 664 13.76 12.60 -9.40
N THR A 665 14.59 13.65 -9.35
CA THR A 665 15.27 14.03 -8.12
C THR A 665 14.28 14.62 -7.11
N ILE A 666 14.36 14.18 -5.87
CA ILE A 666 13.54 14.61 -4.74
C ILE A 666 14.37 15.55 -3.86
N GLY A 667 13.80 16.67 -3.48
CA GLY A 667 14.38 17.64 -2.55
C GLY A 667 13.39 18.02 -1.45
N SER A 668 13.72 19.04 -0.68
CA SER A 668 12.89 19.53 0.42
C SER A 668 11.59 20.17 -0.07
N ARG A 669 10.53 20.05 0.73
CA ARG A 669 9.24 20.69 0.50
C ARG A 669 8.68 21.24 1.81
N VAL A 670 8.20 22.47 1.80
CA VAL A 670 7.56 23.11 2.95
C VAL A 670 6.12 23.46 2.60
N MET A 671 5.19 23.18 3.51
CA MET A 671 3.76 23.45 3.35
C MET A 671 3.18 24.07 4.63
N GLY A 672 2.33 25.09 4.45
CA GLY A 672 1.46 25.62 5.49
C GLY A 672 0.06 25.04 5.34
N TRP A 673 -0.62 24.79 6.45
CA TRP A 673 -1.95 24.18 6.50
C TRP A 673 -2.89 25.00 7.36
N LEU A 674 -4.14 25.05 6.92
CA LEU A 674 -5.28 25.52 7.70
C LEU A 674 -6.37 24.44 7.64
N THR A 675 -6.83 23.99 8.79
CA THR A 675 -7.94 23.05 8.91
C THR A 675 -9.00 23.63 9.81
N VAL A 676 -10.24 23.62 9.39
CA VAL A 676 -11.40 24.05 10.18
C VAL A 676 -12.45 22.95 10.16
N ARG A 677 -12.92 22.54 11.35
CA ARG A 677 -14.01 21.58 11.54
C ARG A 677 -15.11 22.24 12.36
N TYR A 678 -16.30 22.29 11.76
CA TYR A 678 -17.44 23.01 12.37
C TYR A 678 -18.72 22.19 12.32
#